data_cbed7e43b4325e378ddeddc3143b2ef6
#
_entry.id   cbed7e43b4325e378ddeddc3143b2ef6
#
_cell.length_a   1.000
_cell.length_b   1.000
_cell.length_c   1.000
_cell.angle_alpha   90.00
_cell.angle_beta   90.00
_cell.angle_gamma   90.00
#
_symmetry.space_group_name_H-M   'P 1'
#
loop_
_entity.id
_entity.type
_entity.pdbx_description
1 polymer ?
#
loop_
_entity_poly.entity_id
_entity_poly.type
_entity_poly.pdbx_seq_one_letter_code
_entity_poly.pdbx_strand_id
1 'polypeptide(L)'
;MTHQNLLVELFVEELPPKALKKLGEVFATQLCAQLRQLGLASGDSVSTPFASPRRLAAHITQVAAKAADTAVQQKLMPVSVGLDADGLATPALLKKLQALGADVSDPVFAVAALRKAPDGPSTGLRTGKAEALFYDSLVTGATLDVGLQQALLAALAQLPIPKMMSYQLETDCELPGWSSVHFVRPAHGLLALHGSAVVPVKVLGLTSGKQTQGHRFEAYKSPVQVDHADAYAATLLRDGAVIASFPDRRFAIVQQLAQAAERLGPGFEVLMDEALLDEVTALVERPNVLTCQFEEQFLAVPQECLILTMKANQKYFPLLDTQGKLTNQFLVVSNISPSDASAVIGGNERVVRPRLSDAKFFYDQDRKKTLESRVAGLDKVVYHNKLGTQGERMARVCAIARTLALQLGGEALAKRAELAARLAKTDLLTDMVGEFPELQGIMGGYYARHDGLDADLAEAIEDHYKPRFSGDALPRNPVGVVVALADKLETLVGMFGIGNLPTGDKDPFALRRHALGVIRMLVEKDLALDLNALVAAAVPAFGDKISDASSALCDFVYDRLAGSLREQGYSALEVDAVLALRPQRLGEVPRRLAAVRVFTALAEAPALAAANKRIGNILKKADTTAAVDAHVSELLLQEDAEKALYAAMQDIAPRAQAQLDAGDYAAALQTLAALRAPVDAFFDGVMVNAEALDLRLNRLGLLKTLHLAMNQVADLSRLAA
;
A
#
# COMPACT_ATOMS: atom_id res chain seq x y z
N MET A 1 -39.25 -20.86 4.22
CA MET A 1 -38.07 -21.39 3.52
C MET A 1 -37.12 -21.95 4.57
N THR A 2 -36.63 -23.15 4.37
CA THR A 2 -35.63 -23.74 5.31
C THR A 2 -34.26 -23.12 5.04
N HIS A 3 -33.71 -22.41 6.01
CA HIS A 3 -32.34 -21.90 5.99
C HIS A 3 -31.47 -22.82 6.82
N GLN A 4 -30.33 -23.22 6.27
CA GLN A 4 -29.32 -23.98 6.98
C GLN A 4 -27.93 -23.43 6.62
N ASN A 5 -26.91 -23.81 7.35
CA ASN A 5 -25.56 -23.44 7.04
C ASN A 5 -25.01 -24.31 5.90
N LEU A 6 -24.26 -23.68 5.01
CA LEU A 6 -23.63 -24.28 3.84
C LEU A 6 -22.14 -24.45 4.11
N LEU A 7 -21.60 -25.61 3.78
CA LEU A 7 -20.18 -25.88 3.73
C LEU A 7 -19.79 -26.31 2.32
N VAL A 8 -18.72 -25.73 1.78
CA VAL A 8 -18.10 -26.20 0.53
C VAL A 8 -16.61 -26.34 0.76
N GLU A 9 -16.03 -27.48 0.43
CA GLU A 9 -14.59 -27.73 0.48
C GLU A 9 -14.08 -28.27 -0.86
N LEU A 10 -12.95 -27.74 -1.31
CA LEU A 10 -12.09 -28.34 -2.32
C LEU A 10 -10.85 -28.92 -1.63
N PHE A 11 -10.66 -30.23 -1.74
CA PHE A 11 -9.45 -30.91 -1.34
C PHE A 11 -8.51 -31.02 -2.53
N VAL A 12 -7.26 -30.56 -2.36
CA VAL A 12 -6.30 -30.36 -3.46
C VAL A 12 -4.90 -30.84 -3.03
N GLU A 13 -3.95 -30.87 -3.96
CA GLU A 13 -2.51 -30.96 -3.61
C GLU A 13 -2.02 -29.66 -2.98
N GLU A 14 -0.78 -29.67 -2.43
CA GLU A 14 -0.23 -28.58 -1.63
C GLU A 14 -0.27 -27.24 -2.37
N LEU A 15 -1.07 -26.33 -1.84
CA LEU A 15 -1.27 -24.99 -2.37
C LEU A 15 -0.01 -24.12 -2.15
N PRO A 16 0.27 -23.13 -3.02
CA PRO A 16 1.40 -22.23 -2.84
C PRO A 16 1.31 -21.48 -1.51
N PRO A 17 2.29 -21.64 -0.58
CA PRO A 17 2.18 -21.10 0.79
C PRO A 17 1.92 -19.60 0.85
N LYS A 18 2.61 -18.81 0.02
CA LYS A 18 2.45 -17.36 -0.03
C LYS A 18 1.08 -16.89 -0.56
N ALA A 19 0.34 -17.76 -1.27
CA ALA A 19 -0.98 -17.44 -1.80
C ALA A 19 -2.12 -18.02 -0.97
N LEU A 20 -1.86 -19.03 -0.11
CA LEU A 20 -2.89 -19.83 0.55
C LEU A 20 -3.91 -19.00 1.32
N LYS A 21 -3.47 -18.10 2.19
CA LYS A 21 -4.34 -17.24 2.99
C LYS A 21 -5.29 -16.45 2.10
N LYS A 22 -4.75 -15.80 1.07
CA LYS A 22 -5.53 -14.99 0.13
C LYS A 22 -6.49 -15.83 -0.71
N LEU A 23 -6.06 -17.01 -1.17
CA LEU A 23 -6.93 -17.93 -1.90
C LEU A 23 -8.14 -18.36 -1.05
N GLY A 24 -7.93 -18.69 0.23
CA GLY A 24 -9.02 -19.05 1.14
C GLY A 24 -9.99 -17.92 1.40
N GLU A 25 -9.49 -16.73 1.68
CA GLU A 25 -10.30 -15.52 1.90
C GLU A 25 -11.16 -15.18 0.67
N VAL A 26 -10.53 -15.16 -0.52
CA VAL A 26 -11.23 -14.84 -1.77
C VAL A 26 -12.24 -15.93 -2.12
N PHE A 27 -11.89 -17.21 -1.96
CA PHE A 27 -12.82 -18.31 -2.22
C PHE A 27 -14.12 -18.15 -1.41
N ALA A 28 -14.01 -17.96 -0.09
CA ALA A 28 -15.17 -17.83 0.78
C ALA A 28 -15.97 -16.54 0.52
N THR A 29 -15.28 -15.42 0.30
CA THR A 29 -15.93 -14.12 0.03
C THR A 29 -16.68 -14.14 -1.29
N GLN A 30 -16.05 -14.65 -2.36
CA GLN A 30 -16.66 -14.70 -3.68
C GLN A 30 -17.84 -15.66 -3.72
N LEU A 31 -17.71 -16.85 -3.10
CA LEU A 31 -18.80 -17.81 -3.03
C LEU A 31 -20.02 -17.21 -2.32
N CYS A 32 -19.82 -16.54 -1.17
CA CYS A 32 -20.89 -15.87 -0.44
C CYS A 32 -21.52 -14.73 -1.26
N ALA A 33 -20.71 -13.92 -1.95
CA ALA A 33 -21.18 -12.82 -2.78
C ALA A 33 -22.05 -13.32 -3.94
N GLN A 34 -21.64 -14.40 -4.61
CA GLN A 34 -22.42 -15.02 -5.69
C GLN A 34 -23.75 -15.58 -5.18
N LEU A 35 -23.76 -16.26 -4.02
CA LEU A 35 -25.00 -16.77 -3.41
C LEU A 35 -25.94 -15.63 -3.01
N ARG A 36 -25.42 -14.49 -2.55
CA ARG A 36 -26.22 -13.29 -2.29
C ARG A 36 -26.84 -12.71 -3.55
N GLN A 37 -26.09 -12.64 -4.63
CA GLN A 37 -26.61 -12.17 -5.94
C GLN A 37 -27.75 -13.05 -6.46
N LEU A 38 -27.70 -14.36 -6.17
CA LEU A 38 -28.72 -15.33 -6.53
C LEU A 38 -29.89 -15.37 -5.54
N GLY A 39 -29.90 -14.57 -4.48
CA GLY A 39 -30.92 -14.54 -3.44
C GLY A 39 -30.94 -15.78 -2.54
N LEU A 40 -29.89 -16.59 -2.55
CA LEU A 40 -29.75 -17.80 -1.72
C LEU A 40 -29.10 -17.48 -0.35
N ALA A 41 -28.33 -16.42 -0.25
CA ALA A 41 -27.79 -15.90 1.01
C ALA A 41 -28.27 -14.46 1.23
N SER A 42 -28.44 -14.05 2.48
CA SER A 42 -28.86 -12.69 2.86
C SER A 42 -27.65 -11.78 3.15
N GLY A 43 -27.92 -10.51 3.41
CA GLY A 43 -26.91 -9.57 3.93
C GLY A 43 -26.30 -10.01 5.26
N ASP A 44 -27.08 -10.68 6.10
CA ASP A 44 -26.69 -11.15 7.44
C ASP A 44 -25.94 -12.50 7.41
N SER A 45 -25.88 -13.17 6.26
CA SER A 45 -25.12 -14.42 6.12
C SER A 45 -23.63 -14.15 6.33
N VAL A 46 -23.00 -14.88 7.24
CA VAL A 46 -21.57 -14.77 7.56
C VAL A 46 -20.79 -15.85 6.83
N SER A 47 -19.71 -15.46 6.17
CA SER A 47 -18.78 -16.37 5.49
C SER A 47 -17.52 -16.56 6.31
N THR A 48 -17.20 -17.81 6.68
CA THR A 48 -15.99 -18.19 7.38
C THR A 48 -15.07 -18.95 6.43
N PRO A 49 -13.87 -18.42 6.11
CA PRO A 49 -12.91 -19.12 5.27
C PRO A 49 -12.14 -20.17 6.07
N PHE A 50 -11.86 -21.31 5.43
CA PHE A 50 -10.89 -22.29 5.89
C PHE A 50 -9.85 -22.51 4.79
N ALA A 51 -8.59 -22.47 5.19
CA ALA A 51 -7.48 -22.71 4.28
C ALA A 51 -6.35 -23.46 5.00
N SER A 52 -6.03 -24.65 4.49
CA SER A 52 -4.88 -25.43 4.93
C SER A 52 -4.04 -25.83 3.71
N PRO A 53 -2.82 -26.36 3.87
CA PRO A 53 -1.95 -26.69 2.73
C PRO A 53 -2.66 -27.39 1.57
N ARG A 54 -3.61 -28.27 1.85
CA ARG A 54 -4.28 -29.09 0.84
C ARG A 54 -5.78 -28.86 0.71
N ARG A 55 -6.32 -27.71 1.20
CA ARG A 55 -7.76 -27.41 1.08
C ARG A 55 -8.10 -25.95 1.10
N LEU A 56 -9.15 -25.63 0.37
CA LEU A 56 -9.89 -24.37 0.46
C LEU A 56 -11.32 -24.70 0.82
N ALA A 57 -11.87 -24.10 1.89
CA ALA A 57 -13.27 -24.29 2.23
C ALA A 57 -13.93 -23.00 2.70
N ALA A 58 -15.25 -22.96 2.58
CA ALA A 58 -16.10 -21.88 3.03
C ALA A 58 -17.29 -22.43 3.79
N HIS A 59 -17.53 -21.92 4.99
CA HIS A 59 -18.74 -22.12 5.74
C HIS A 59 -19.56 -20.83 5.68
N ILE A 60 -20.83 -20.91 5.24
CA ILE A 60 -21.71 -19.76 5.04
C ILE A 60 -22.98 -19.97 5.83
N THR A 61 -23.32 -19.05 6.72
CA THR A 61 -24.50 -19.17 7.56
C THR A 61 -25.79 -18.81 6.81
N GLN A 62 -26.92 -19.40 7.22
CA GLN A 62 -28.26 -19.02 6.80
C GLN A 62 -28.47 -18.99 5.28
N VAL A 63 -28.08 -20.05 4.59
CA VAL A 63 -28.33 -20.23 3.15
C VAL A 63 -29.68 -20.89 2.93
N ALA A 64 -30.48 -20.35 2.02
CA ALA A 64 -31.79 -20.87 1.67
C ALA A 64 -31.69 -22.07 0.73
N ALA A 65 -32.54 -23.06 0.88
CA ALA A 65 -32.65 -24.20 -0.06
C ALA A 65 -33.18 -23.78 -1.45
N LYS A 66 -33.92 -22.68 -1.52
CA LYS A 66 -34.39 -22.05 -2.75
C LYS A 66 -34.49 -20.55 -2.52
N ALA A 67 -34.07 -19.77 -3.50
CA ALA A 67 -34.22 -18.32 -3.48
C ALA A 67 -35.73 -17.95 -3.58
N ALA A 68 -36.09 -16.78 -3.08
CA ALA A 68 -37.43 -16.26 -3.22
C ALA A 68 -37.77 -16.02 -4.69
N ASP A 69 -39.01 -16.33 -5.08
CA ASP A 69 -39.50 -15.96 -6.39
C ASP A 69 -39.57 -14.43 -6.49
N THR A 70 -39.04 -13.86 -7.55
CA THR A 70 -38.91 -12.41 -7.71
C THR A 70 -39.86 -11.91 -8.79
N ALA A 71 -40.70 -10.94 -8.45
CA ALA A 71 -41.50 -10.24 -9.45
C ALA A 71 -40.60 -9.34 -10.29
N VAL A 72 -40.45 -9.64 -11.56
CA VAL A 72 -39.67 -8.87 -12.51
C VAL A 72 -40.60 -8.16 -13.47
N GLN A 73 -40.48 -6.83 -13.48
CA GLN A 73 -41.19 -6.01 -14.45
C GLN A 73 -40.35 -5.86 -15.71
N GLN A 74 -40.75 -6.52 -16.78
CA GLN A 74 -40.00 -6.48 -18.04
C GLN A 74 -40.67 -5.52 -19.02
N LYS A 75 -39.92 -4.52 -19.49
CA LYS A 75 -40.33 -3.65 -20.59
C LYS A 75 -40.39 -4.46 -21.88
N LEU A 76 -41.48 -4.45 -22.57
CA LEU A 76 -41.70 -5.17 -23.81
C LEU A 76 -41.41 -4.29 -25.03
N MET A 77 -42.28 -3.31 -25.29
CA MET A 77 -42.22 -2.41 -26.44
C MET A 77 -43.16 -1.19 -26.22
N PRO A 78 -43.03 -0.12 -27.04
CA PRO A 78 -43.98 0.99 -27.00
C PRO A 78 -45.41 0.52 -27.27
N VAL A 79 -46.40 1.15 -26.60
CA VAL A 79 -47.82 0.84 -26.77
C VAL A 79 -48.24 0.88 -28.25
N SER A 80 -47.77 1.87 -29.00
CA SER A 80 -48.06 2.04 -30.43
C SER A 80 -47.54 0.94 -31.35
N VAL A 81 -46.57 0.11 -30.87
CA VAL A 81 -46.02 -1.03 -31.61
C VAL A 81 -46.66 -2.34 -31.15
N GLY A 82 -46.98 -2.43 -29.86
CA GLY A 82 -47.47 -3.64 -29.22
C GLY A 82 -49.01 -3.83 -29.35
N LEU A 83 -49.76 -2.77 -29.47
CA LEU A 83 -51.23 -2.82 -29.62
C LEU A 83 -51.65 -2.22 -30.99
N ASP A 84 -52.64 -2.82 -31.59
CA ASP A 84 -53.30 -2.31 -32.81
C ASP A 84 -54.33 -1.19 -32.51
N ALA A 85 -55.06 -0.74 -33.54
CA ALA A 85 -56.07 0.33 -33.42
C ALA A 85 -57.24 -0.06 -32.54
N ASP A 86 -57.55 -1.34 -32.43
CA ASP A 86 -58.61 -1.88 -31.59
C ASP A 86 -58.16 -2.27 -30.18
N GLY A 87 -56.87 -2.00 -29.87
CA GLY A 87 -56.27 -2.28 -28.56
C GLY A 87 -55.87 -3.75 -28.35
N LEU A 88 -55.86 -4.56 -29.41
CA LEU A 88 -55.47 -5.96 -29.38
C LEU A 88 -53.99 -6.15 -29.57
N ALA A 89 -53.43 -7.27 -29.09
CA ALA A 89 -52.00 -7.55 -29.18
C ALA A 89 -51.55 -7.78 -30.63
N THR A 90 -50.55 -7.07 -31.10
CA THR A 90 -49.91 -7.32 -32.40
C THR A 90 -49.15 -8.65 -32.41
N PRO A 91 -48.92 -9.26 -33.57
CA PRO A 91 -48.12 -10.49 -33.69
C PRO A 91 -46.73 -10.38 -33.07
N ALA A 92 -46.15 -9.18 -33.12
CA ALA A 92 -44.83 -8.90 -32.50
C ALA A 92 -44.90 -8.99 -30.97
N LEU A 93 -45.95 -8.47 -30.34
CA LEU A 93 -46.19 -8.54 -28.92
C LEU A 93 -46.45 -9.98 -28.46
N LEU A 94 -47.33 -10.70 -29.17
CA LEU A 94 -47.65 -12.11 -28.88
C LEU A 94 -46.41 -13.00 -28.94
N LYS A 95 -45.57 -12.83 -29.97
CA LYS A 95 -44.30 -13.57 -30.08
C LYS A 95 -43.35 -13.30 -28.94
N LYS A 96 -43.30 -12.05 -28.47
CA LYS A 96 -42.44 -11.67 -27.34
C LYS A 96 -42.96 -12.18 -26.00
N LEU A 97 -44.30 -12.17 -25.81
CA LEU A 97 -44.97 -12.74 -24.63
C LEU A 97 -44.77 -14.25 -24.58
N GLN A 98 -44.96 -14.93 -25.73
CA GLN A 98 -44.73 -16.38 -25.83
C GLN A 98 -43.29 -16.77 -25.50
N ALA A 99 -42.28 -15.95 -25.92
CA ALA A 99 -40.89 -16.15 -25.59
C ALA A 99 -40.59 -15.97 -24.08
N LEU A 100 -41.47 -15.26 -23.35
CA LEU A 100 -41.41 -15.06 -21.91
C LEU A 100 -42.27 -16.08 -21.12
N GLY A 101 -42.82 -17.06 -21.80
CA GLY A 101 -43.64 -18.11 -21.18
C GLY A 101 -45.07 -17.67 -20.78
N ALA A 102 -45.53 -16.51 -21.29
CA ALA A 102 -46.90 -16.07 -21.06
C ALA A 102 -47.87 -16.89 -21.91
N ASP A 103 -49.04 -17.15 -21.36
CA ASP A 103 -50.14 -17.77 -22.13
C ASP A 103 -50.66 -16.75 -23.15
N VAL A 104 -50.54 -17.07 -24.41
CA VAL A 104 -50.95 -16.24 -25.55
C VAL A 104 -52.12 -16.89 -26.32
N SER A 105 -52.77 -17.93 -25.75
CA SER A 105 -53.90 -18.65 -26.39
C SER A 105 -55.10 -17.74 -26.62
N ASP A 106 -55.29 -16.72 -25.74
CA ASP A 106 -56.31 -15.67 -25.93
C ASP A 106 -55.62 -14.28 -25.97
N PRO A 107 -55.60 -13.61 -27.16
CA PRO A 107 -54.96 -12.30 -27.36
C PRO A 107 -55.53 -11.19 -26.44
N VAL A 108 -56.81 -11.26 -26.06
CA VAL A 108 -57.42 -10.27 -25.16
C VAL A 108 -56.94 -10.45 -23.74
N PHE A 109 -56.81 -11.69 -23.29
CA PHE A 109 -56.29 -12.01 -21.96
C PHE A 109 -54.80 -11.67 -21.83
N ALA A 110 -54.04 -11.88 -22.92
CA ALA A 110 -52.63 -11.53 -22.97
C ALA A 110 -52.40 -10.03 -22.79
N VAL A 111 -53.26 -9.16 -23.33
CA VAL A 111 -53.18 -7.70 -23.15
C VAL A 111 -53.61 -7.27 -21.76
N ALA A 112 -54.61 -7.94 -21.15
CA ALA A 112 -55.10 -7.62 -19.81
C ALA A 112 -54.04 -7.82 -18.72
N ALA A 113 -53.04 -8.68 -18.95
CA ALA A 113 -51.90 -8.93 -18.05
C ALA A 113 -50.78 -7.90 -18.16
N LEU A 114 -50.91 -6.92 -19.08
CA LEU A 114 -49.89 -5.91 -19.32
C LEU A 114 -50.16 -4.59 -18.61
N ARG A 115 -49.13 -3.96 -18.10
CA ARG A 115 -49.19 -2.62 -17.54
C ARG A 115 -48.63 -1.60 -18.53
N LYS A 116 -49.39 -0.49 -18.72
CA LYS A 116 -48.90 0.67 -19.48
C LYS A 116 -48.26 1.66 -18.54
N ALA A 117 -47.03 2.08 -18.83
CA ALA A 117 -46.33 3.08 -18.05
C ALA A 117 -45.42 3.95 -18.96
N PRO A 118 -45.11 5.20 -18.54
CA PRO A 118 -44.22 6.09 -19.29
C PRO A 118 -42.81 5.49 -19.50
N ASP A 119 -42.28 5.66 -20.69
CA ASP A 119 -40.96 5.20 -21.06
C ASP A 119 -39.85 6.13 -20.49
N GLY A 120 -39.19 5.71 -19.42
CA GLY A 120 -37.99 6.33 -18.84
C GLY A 120 -38.15 6.93 -17.43
N PRO A 121 -36.98 7.23 -16.71
CA PRO A 121 -37.01 7.75 -15.36
C PRO A 121 -37.62 9.16 -15.30
N SER A 122 -38.38 9.41 -14.22
CA SER A 122 -39.07 10.67 -13.96
C SER A 122 -38.10 11.79 -13.54
N THR A 123 -37.44 12.44 -14.48
CA THR A 123 -36.73 13.70 -14.22
C THR A 123 -37.28 14.79 -15.13
N GLY A 124 -38.13 15.67 -14.56
CA GLY A 124 -38.42 17.02 -15.02
C GLY A 124 -39.23 17.19 -16.32
N LEU A 125 -40.37 17.84 -16.22
CA LEU A 125 -41.15 18.59 -17.22
C LEU A 125 -40.79 18.34 -18.71
N ARG A 126 -41.39 17.30 -19.31
CA ARG A 126 -41.80 17.25 -20.72
C ARG A 126 -43.09 16.49 -20.86
N THR A 127 -44.13 17.16 -21.23
CA THR A 127 -45.42 16.62 -21.69
C THR A 127 -45.17 15.88 -23.01
N GLY A 128 -45.51 14.55 -23.03
CA GLY A 128 -45.48 13.77 -24.25
C GLY A 128 -44.52 12.56 -24.25
N LYS A 129 -44.36 11.84 -23.14
CA LYS A 129 -43.60 10.57 -23.15
C LYS A 129 -44.45 9.46 -23.74
N ALA A 130 -43.92 8.74 -24.73
CA ALA A 130 -44.53 7.55 -25.27
C ALA A 130 -44.70 6.50 -24.16
N GLU A 131 -45.89 5.91 -24.04
CA GLU A 131 -46.12 4.81 -23.11
C GLU A 131 -45.55 3.51 -23.63
N ALA A 132 -44.98 2.71 -22.76
CA ALA A 132 -44.49 1.37 -23.04
C ALA A 132 -45.33 0.31 -22.29
N LEU A 133 -45.40 -0.88 -22.88
CA LEU A 133 -46.00 -2.05 -22.28
C LEU A 133 -44.96 -2.75 -21.40
N PHE A 134 -45.40 -3.10 -20.20
CA PHE A 134 -44.63 -3.86 -19.24
C PHE A 134 -45.38 -5.15 -18.90
N TYR A 135 -44.63 -6.23 -18.78
CA TYR A 135 -45.13 -7.53 -18.33
C TYR A 135 -44.54 -7.85 -16.96
N ASP A 136 -45.41 -8.07 -15.98
CA ASP A 136 -45.01 -8.48 -14.63
C ASP A 136 -44.97 -10.02 -14.62
N SER A 137 -43.76 -10.57 -14.64
CA SER A 137 -43.54 -12.02 -14.57
C SER A 137 -42.96 -12.40 -13.22
N LEU A 138 -43.34 -13.56 -12.72
CA LEU A 138 -42.73 -14.15 -11.55
C LEU A 138 -41.60 -15.05 -12.02
N VAL A 139 -40.35 -14.61 -11.79
CA VAL A 139 -39.16 -15.44 -12.06
C VAL A 139 -38.99 -16.36 -10.84
N THR A 140 -39.11 -17.66 -11.08
CA THR A 140 -38.89 -18.66 -10.04
C THR A 140 -37.48 -18.58 -9.50
N GLY A 141 -37.34 -18.47 -8.18
CA GLY A 141 -36.04 -18.41 -7.51
C GLY A 141 -35.23 -19.68 -7.75
N ALA A 142 -33.90 -19.51 -7.91
CA ALA A 142 -32.97 -20.61 -8.14
C ALA A 142 -32.98 -21.60 -6.95
N THR A 143 -32.96 -22.88 -7.21
CA THR A 143 -32.71 -23.91 -6.20
C THR A 143 -31.22 -23.91 -5.80
N LEU A 144 -30.91 -24.38 -4.60
CA LEU A 144 -29.52 -24.30 -4.07
C LEU A 144 -28.53 -25.10 -4.91
N ASP A 145 -28.89 -26.23 -5.47
CA ASP A 145 -28.02 -27.03 -6.34
C ASP A 145 -27.60 -26.27 -7.60
N VAL A 146 -28.57 -25.65 -8.29
CA VAL A 146 -28.32 -24.84 -9.49
C VAL A 146 -27.55 -23.56 -9.14
N GLY A 147 -27.95 -22.86 -8.08
CA GLY A 147 -27.31 -21.61 -7.67
C GLY A 147 -25.91 -21.84 -7.13
N LEU A 148 -25.69 -22.89 -6.35
CA LEU A 148 -24.34 -23.24 -5.85
C LEU A 148 -23.41 -23.65 -6.99
N GLN A 149 -23.93 -24.38 -7.99
CA GLN A 149 -23.13 -24.74 -9.18
C GLN A 149 -22.61 -23.49 -9.89
N GLN A 150 -23.46 -22.50 -10.10
CA GLN A 150 -23.07 -21.22 -10.72
C GLN A 150 -22.10 -20.42 -9.84
N ALA A 151 -22.45 -20.29 -8.55
CA ALA A 151 -21.64 -19.54 -7.59
C ALA A 151 -20.24 -20.12 -7.44
N LEU A 152 -20.11 -21.44 -7.40
CA LEU A 152 -18.83 -22.12 -7.27
C LEU A 152 -17.94 -21.94 -8.51
N LEU A 153 -18.49 -22.07 -9.70
CA LEU A 153 -17.75 -21.80 -10.94
C LEU A 153 -17.28 -20.35 -11.01
N ALA A 154 -18.15 -19.39 -10.67
CA ALA A 154 -17.80 -17.97 -10.67
C ALA A 154 -16.72 -17.64 -9.60
N ALA A 155 -16.82 -18.22 -8.41
CA ALA A 155 -15.85 -18.03 -7.34
C ALA A 155 -14.47 -18.58 -7.74
N LEU A 156 -14.41 -19.77 -8.34
CA LEU A 156 -13.14 -20.36 -8.81
C LEU A 156 -12.50 -19.53 -9.92
N ALA A 157 -13.27 -18.97 -10.83
CA ALA A 157 -12.76 -18.10 -11.91
C ALA A 157 -12.16 -16.78 -11.40
N GLN A 158 -12.54 -16.32 -10.20
CA GLN A 158 -12.05 -15.07 -9.59
C GLN A 158 -10.90 -15.27 -8.61
N LEU A 159 -10.42 -16.49 -8.41
CA LEU A 159 -9.29 -16.74 -7.51
C LEU A 159 -8.00 -16.10 -8.05
N PRO A 160 -7.23 -15.40 -7.20
CA PRO A 160 -5.94 -14.83 -7.57
C PRO A 160 -4.85 -15.90 -7.66
N ILE A 161 -4.96 -16.79 -8.64
CA ILE A 161 -4.05 -17.92 -8.82
C ILE A 161 -2.73 -17.42 -9.39
N PRO A 162 -1.58 -17.57 -8.67
CA PRO A 162 -0.30 -17.05 -9.14
C PRO A 162 0.24 -17.82 -10.35
N LYS A 163 -0.05 -19.10 -10.43
CA LYS A 163 0.32 -19.98 -11.56
C LYS A 163 -0.74 -21.04 -11.74
N MET A 164 -1.30 -21.10 -12.94
CA MET A 164 -2.26 -22.12 -13.36
C MET A 164 -1.55 -23.38 -13.76
N MET A 165 -2.02 -24.54 -13.31
CA MET A 165 -1.59 -25.87 -13.75
C MET A 165 -2.69 -26.50 -14.59
N SER A 166 -2.30 -27.33 -15.58
CA SER A 166 -3.20 -28.19 -16.37
C SER A 166 -2.92 -29.64 -15.99
N TYR A 167 -3.98 -30.40 -15.79
CA TYR A 167 -3.88 -31.84 -15.53
C TYR A 167 -5.06 -32.58 -16.18
N GLN A 168 -4.87 -33.88 -16.48
CA GLN A 168 -5.85 -34.71 -17.14
C GLN A 168 -6.77 -35.38 -16.12
N LEU A 169 -8.01 -35.59 -16.53
CA LEU A 169 -8.99 -36.42 -15.79
C LEU A 169 -8.93 -37.86 -16.29
N GLU A 170 -8.87 -38.80 -15.34
CA GLU A 170 -8.81 -40.24 -15.62
C GLU A 170 -10.19 -40.91 -15.57
N THR A 171 -11.15 -40.32 -14.85
CA THR A 171 -12.49 -40.86 -14.64
C THR A 171 -13.54 -39.76 -14.70
N ASP A 172 -14.80 -40.13 -14.85
CA ASP A 172 -15.98 -39.22 -14.84
C ASP A 172 -15.89 -38.04 -15.85
N CYS A 173 -15.26 -38.28 -17.00
CA CYS A 173 -15.06 -37.30 -18.06
C CYS A 173 -15.34 -37.92 -19.44
N GLU A 174 -15.50 -37.08 -20.46
CA GLU A 174 -15.81 -37.56 -21.81
C GLU A 174 -14.67 -38.36 -22.45
N LEU A 175 -13.42 -37.96 -22.19
CA LEU A 175 -12.24 -38.58 -22.75
C LEU A 175 -11.20 -38.82 -21.63
N PRO A 176 -11.20 -39.98 -20.96
CA PRO A 176 -10.22 -40.32 -19.92
C PRO A 176 -8.78 -40.20 -20.44
N GLY A 177 -7.93 -39.53 -19.66
CA GLY A 177 -6.54 -39.24 -20.01
C GLY A 177 -6.34 -38.10 -21.02
N TRP A 178 -7.42 -37.57 -21.62
CA TRP A 178 -7.39 -36.46 -22.59
C TRP A 178 -8.16 -35.22 -22.12
N SER A 179 -9.29 -35.43 -21.43
CA SER A 179 -10.04 -34.31 -20.83
C SER A 179 -9.17 -33.62 -19.76
N SER A 180 -8.95 -32.32 -19.90
CA SER A 180 -8.09 -31.55 -19.00
C SER A 180 -8.86 -30.48 -18.25
N VAL A 181 -8.40 -30.20 -17.04
CA VAL A 181 -8.85 -29.09 -16.21
C VAL A 181 -7.67 -28.20 -15.83
N HIS A 182 -7.99 -26.95 -15.49
CA HIS A 182 -7.00 -25.95 -15.11
C HIS A 182 -7.30 -25.47 -13.71
N PHE A 183 -6.35 -25.59 -12.82
CA PHE A 183 -6.45 -25.09 -11.46
C PHE A 183 -5.07 -24.80 -10.86
N VAL A 184 -5.00 -24.24 -9.67
CA VAL A 184 -3.72 -23.91 -9.00
C VAL A 184 -2.91 -25.16 -8.65
N ARG A 185 -3.59 -26.27 -8.32
CA ARG A 185 -3.05 -27.64 -8.07
C ARG A 185 -4.10 -28.66 -8.44
N PRO A 186 -3.74 -29.92 -8.68
CA PRO A 186 -4.70 -30.98 -8.89
C PRO A 186 -5.69 -31.09 -7.72
N ALA A 187 -6.98 -31.14 -8.05
CA ALA A 187 -8.05 -31.29 -7.09
C ALA A 187 -8.51 -32.76 -7.04
N HIS A 188 -8.71 -33.28 -5.83
CA HIS A 188 -9.01 -34.71 -5.59
C HIS A 188 -10.31 -34.95 -4.85
N GLY A 189 -10.94 -33.92 -4.28
CA GLY A 189 -12.19 -34.06 -3.54
C GLY A 189 -12.99 -32.78 -3.55
N LEU A 190 -14.31 -32.93 -3.58
CA LEU A 190 -15.28 -31.87 -3.43
C LEU A 190 -16.28 -32.29 -2.36
N LEU A 191 -16.49 -31.43 -1.37
CA LEU A 191 -17.52 -31.59 -0.35
C LEU A 191 -18.46 -30.42 -0.41
N ALA A 192 -19.76 -30.68 -0.42
CA ALA A 192 -20.79 -29.64 -0.36
C ALA A 192 -21.98 -30.11 0.48
N LEU A 193 -22.20 -29.44 1.62
CA LEU A 193 -23.26 -29.77 2.58
C LEU A 193 -24.13 -28.56 2.86
N HIS A 194 -25.44 -28.73 2.84
CA HIS A 194 -26.43 -27.80 3.37
C HIS A 194 -27.04 -28.43 4.63
N GLY A 195 -26.59 -27.96 5.79
CA GLY A 195 -26.83 -28.70 7.04
C GLY A 195 -26.14 -30.07 6.99
N SER A 196 -26.94 -31.15 6.97
CA SER A 196 -26.46 -32.54 6.82
C SER A 196 -26.67 -33.11 5.40
N ALA A 197 -27.40 -32.39 4.53
CA ALA A 197 -27.71 -32.86 3.19
C ALA A 197 -26.58 -32.49 2.19
N VAL A 198 -26.22 -33.48 1.35
CA VAL A 198 -25.27 -33.21 0.25
C VAL A 198 -25.96 -32.39 -0.83
N VAL A 199 -25.36 -31.29 -1.26
CA VAL A 199 -25.81 -30.50 -2.41
C VAL A 199 -25.05 -30.99 -3.65
N PRO A 200 -25.75 -31.52 -4.67
CA PRO A 200 -25.11 -32.10 -5.85
C PRO A 200 -24.55 -30.99 -6.77
N VAL A 201 -23.26 -30.85 -6.80
CA VAL A 201 -22.53 -29.92 -7.68
C VAL A 201 -21.29 -30.60 -8.28
N LYS A 202 -20.83 -30.11 -9.43
CA LYS A 202 -19.65 -30.65 -10.14
C LYS A 202 -18.68 -29.54 -10.55
N VAL A 203 -17.42 -29.63 -10.16
CA VAL A 203 -16.36 -28.73 -10.61
C VAL A 203 -15.05 -29.49 -10.74
N LEU A 204 -14.17 -29.06 -11.63
CA LEU A 204 -12.83 -29.64 -11.86
C LEU A 204 -12.86 -31.17 -12.06
N GLY A 205 -13.92 -31.71 -12.64
CA GLY A 205 -14.12 -33.15 -12.82
C GLY A 205 -14.58 -33.90 -11.57
N LEU A 206 -14.86 -33.19 -10.45
CA LEU A 206 -15.25 -33.78 -9.18
C LEU A 206 -16.75 -33.61 -8.93
N THR A 207 -17.36 -34.62 -8.37
CA THR A 207 -18.75 -34.58 -7.85
C THR A 207 -18.74 -34.44 -6.34
N SER A 208 -19.61 -33.58 -5.82
CA SER A 208 -19.71 -33.33 -4.38
C SER A 208 -20.14 -34.54 -3.57
N GLY A 209 -19.58 -34.67 -2.39
CA GLY A 209 -19.90 -35.67 -1.40
C GLY A 209 -19.87 -35.09 0.01
N LYS A 210 -19.71 -35.96 1.01
CA LYS A 210 -19.58 -35.61 2.43
C LYS A 210 -18.29 -36.16 3.07
N GLN A 211 -17.33 -36.61 2.27
CA GLN A 211 -16.06 -37.15 2.72
C GLN A 211 -14.92 -36.26 2.26
N THR A 212 -13.91 -36.14 3.12
CA THR A 212 -12.64 -35.48 2.84
C THR A 212 -11.48 -36.30 3.39
N GLN A 213 -10.25 -35.86 3.19
CA GLN A 213 -9.05 -36.51 3.72
C GLN A 213 -8.53 -35.73 4.94
N GLY A 214 -8.01 -36.45 5.92
CA GLY A 214 -7.31 -35.83 7.03
C GLY A 214 -5.81 -35.60 6.75
N HIS A 215 -5.05 -35.39 7.81
CA HIS A 215 -3.60 -35.32 7.78
C HIS A 215 -3.00 -36.61 7.24
N ARG A 216 -2.03 -36.50 6.31
CA ARG A 216 -1.50 -37.66 5.56
C ARG A 216 -0.94 -38.76 6.46
N PHE A 217 -0.36 -38.40 7.62
CA PHE A 217 0.32 -39.34 8.51
C PHE A 217 -0.35 -39.50 9.89
N GLU A 218 -1.15 -38.55 10.34
CA GLU A 218 -1.66 -38.47 11.70
C GLU A 218 -3.18 -38.53 11.80
N ALA A 219 -3.90 -38.66 10.68
CA ALA A 219 -5.35 -38.80 10.70
C ALA A 219 -5.77 -40.07 11.42
N TYR A 220 -6.70 -39.97 12.35
CA TYR A 220 -7.29 -41.13 13.06
C TYR A 220 -8.26 -41.91 12.18
N LYS A 221 -8.88 -41.21 11.19
CA LYS A 221 -9.78 -41.80 10.20
C LYS A 221 -9.41 -41.28 8.81
N SER A 222 -9.46 -42.18 7.82
CA SER A 222 -9.26 -41.84 6.41
C SER A 222 -10.15 -42.77 5.55
N PRO A 223 -11.10 -42.24 4.79
CA PRO A 223 -11.50 -40.81 4.69
C PRO A 223 -12.20 -40.30 5.97
N VAL A 224 -12.20 -38.98 6.15
CA VAL A 224 -12.92 -38.27 7.21
C VAL A 224 -14.34 -37.97 6.73
N GLN A 225 -15.36 -38.40 7.45
CA GLN A 225 -16.73 -38.14 7.13
C GLN A 225 -17.21 -36.90 7.90
N VAL A 226 -17.82 -35.94 7.18
CA VAL A 226 -18.42 -34.73 7.74
C VAL A 226 -19.94 -34.89 7.67
N ASP A 227 -20.59 -35.07 8.81
CA ASP A 227 -22.05 -35.33 8.85
C ASP A 227 -22.90 -34.07 8.86
N HIS A 228 -22.33 -32.91 9.21
CA HIS A 228 -23.01 -31.63 9.25
C HIS A 228 -22.05 -30.47 8.94
N ALA A 229 -22.54 -29.47 8.23
CA ALA A 229 -21.75 -28.29 7.83
C ALA A 229 -21.04 -27.63 9.02
N ASP A 230 -21.73 -27.46 10.16
CA ASP A 230 -21.20 -26.80 11.35
C ASP A 230 -20.14 -27.62 12.11
N ALA A 231 -20.11 -28.93 11.87
CA ALA A 231 -19.18 -29.83 12.54
C ALA A 231 -17.81 -29.91 11.85
N TYR A 232 -17.63 -29.23 10.72
CA TYR A 232 -16.46 -29.37 9.84
C TYR A 232 -15.11 -29.22 10.55
N ALA A 233 -14.88 -28.06 11.15
CA ALA A 233 -13.58 -27.77 11.79
C ALA A 233 -13.29 -28.72 12.97
N ALA A 234 -14.33 -29.01 13.79
CA ALA A 234 -14.22 -29.93 14.93
C ALA A 234 -13.97 -31.38 14.48
N THR A 235 -14.62 -31.80 13.41
CA THR A 235 -14.43 -33.16 12.84
C THR A 235 -13.03 -33.31 12.23
N LEU A 236 -12.56 -32.33 11.47
CA LEU A 236 -11.19 -32.34 10.94
C LEU A 236 -10.14 -32.34 12.03
N LEU A 237 -10.33 -31.59 13.10
CA LEU A 237 -9.39 -31.60 14.23
C LEU A 237 -9.39 -32.96 14.95
N ARG A 238 -10.55 -33.51 15.28
CA ARG A 238 -10.71 -34.73 16.05
C ARG A 238 -10.34 -35.97 15.25
N ASP A 239 -10.89 -36.14 14.07
CA ASP A 239 -10.78 -37.35 13.26
C ASP A 239 -9.68 -37.25 12.20
N GLY A 240 -9.48 -36.06 11.67
CA GLY A 240 -8.52 -35.77 10.59
C GLY A 240 -7.15 -35.28 11.04
N ALA A 241 -6.96 -34.92 12.31
CA ALA A 241 -5.74 -34.32 12.82
C ALA A 241 -5.31 -33.06 12.05
N VAL A 242 -6.28 -32.21 11.65
CA VAL A 242 -6.08 -30.97 10.88
C VAL A 242 -6.73 -29.78 11.57
N ILE A 243 -5.98 -28.71 11.77
CA ILE A 243 -6.51 -27.39 12.13
C ILE A 243 -6.87 -26.69 10.83
N ALA A 244 -8.14 -26.74 10.43
CA ALA A 244 -8.59 -26.21 9.13
C ALA A 244 -8.54 -24.68 9.05
N SER A 245 -8.85 -23.98 10.15
CA SER A 245 -8.82 -22.53 10.26
C SER A 245 -7.38 -22.00 10.18
N PHE A 246 -7.10 -21.12 9.24
CA PHE A 246 -5.78 -20.47 9.13
C PHE A 246 -5.44 -19.62 10.37
N PRO A 247 -6.34 -18.76 10.89
CA PRO A 247 -6.08 -17.98 12.10
C PRO A 247 -5.79 -18.86 13.32
N ASP A 248 -6.58 -19.93 13.53
CA ASP A 248 -6.41 -20.79 14.71
C ASP A 248 -5.09 -21.56 14.63
N ARG A 249 -4.72 -22.04 13.46
CA ARG A 249 -3.45 -22.73 13.22
C ARG A 249 -2.26 -21.78 13.45
N ARG A 250 -2.37 -20.52 12.96
CA ARG A 250 -1.37 -19.47 13.20
C ARG A 250 -1.22 -19.17 14.68
N PHE A 251 -2.32 -19.03 15.40
CA PHE A 251 -2.33 -18.82 16.84
C PHE A 251 -1.68 -19.98 17.60
N ALA A 252 -1.99 -21.23 17.22
CA ALA A 252 -1.36 -22.41 17.81
C ALA A 252 0.17 -22.42 17.60
N ILE A 253 0.66 -21.98 16.43
CA ILE A 253 2.10 -21.86 16.17
C ILE A 253 2.71 -20.79 17.09
N VAL A 254 2.13 -19.61 17.20
CA VAL A 254 2.64 -18.53 18.07
C VAL A 254 2.73 -18.97 19.52
N GLN A 255 1.70 -19.64 20.03
CA GLN A 255 1.70 -20.16 21.40
C GLN A 255 2.80 -21.21 21.61
N GLN A 256 2.97 -22.15 20.67
CA GLN A 256 4.00 -23.17 20.77
C GLN A 256 5.42 -22.60 20.66
N LEU A 257 5.64 -21.58 19.81
CA LEU A 257 6.92 -20.87 19.72
C LEU A 257 7.27 -20.20 21.05
N ALA A 258 6.32 -19.49 21.66
CA ALA A 258 6.51 -18.85 22.97
C ALA A 258 6.83 -19.89 24.06
N GLN A 259 6.05 -20.96 24.14
CA GLN A 259 6.29 -22.07 25.10
C GLN A 259 7.64 -22.75 24.90
N ALA A 260 8.10 -22.90 23.64
CA ALA A 260 9.40 -23.48 23.35
C ALA A 260 10.54 -22.58 23.83
N ALA A 261 10.44 -21.26 23.63
CA ALA A 261 11.40 -20.30 24.15
C ALA A 261 11.42 -20.28 25.69
N GLU A 262 10.26 -20.28 26.36
CA GLU A 262 10.16 -20.33 27.84
C GLU A 262 10.84 -21.57 28.43
N ARG A 263 10.72 -22.73 27.77
CA ARG A 263 11.34 -23.99 28.22
C ARG A 263 12.87 -23.96 28.21
N LEU A 264 13.46 -23.10 27.35
CA LEU A 264 14.91 -22.92 27.25
C LEU A 264 15.44 -22.02 28.38
N GLY A 265 14.58 -21.26 29.04
CA GLY A 265 14.89 -20.41 30.18
C GLY A 265 14.57 -18.95 29.98
N PRO A 266 14.65 -18.14 31.05
CA PRO A 266 14.42 -16.72 30.94
C PRO A 266 15.53 -16.06 30.10
N GLY A 267 15.18 -15.39 29.05
CA GLY A 267 16.12 -14.63 28.23
C GLY A 267 16.21 -15.09 26.79
N PHE A 268 15.46 -16.11 26.38
CA PHE A 268 15.32 -16.47 24.97
C PHE A 268 14.09 -15.78 24.38
N GLU A 269 14.29 -15.07 23.27
CA GLU A 269 13.24 -14.41 22.53
C GLU A 269 13.18 -14.94 21.08
N VAL A 270 11.98 -15.30 20.63
CA VAL A 270 11.78 -15.72 19.24
C VAL A 270 11.83 -14.49 18.34
N LEU A 271 12.71 -14.49 17.35
CA LEU A 271 12.71 -13.46 16.32
C LEU A 271 11.47 -13.63 15.42
N MET A 272 10.38 -12.98 15.83
CA MET A 272 9.11 -13.05 15.10
C MET A 272 9.16 -12.30 13.78
N ASP A 273 8.58 -12.91 12.76
CA ASP A 273 8.42 -12.35 11.42
C ASP A 273 7.04 -12.74 10.91
N GLU A 274 6.19 -11.76 10.69
CA GLU A 274 4.79 -11.98 10.30
C GLU A 274 4.66 -12.70 8.95
N ALA A 275 5.53 -12.35 7.99
CA ALA A 275 5.52 -12.99 6.68
C ALA A 275 5.98 -14.45 6.74
N LEU A 276 7.03 -14.72 7.53
CA LEU A 276 7.49 -16.08 7.80
C LEU A 276 6.41 -16.90 8.52
N LEU A 277 5.76 -16.32 9.53
CA LEU A 277 4.71 -16.98 10.29
C LEU A 277 3.52 -17.34 9.41
N ASP A 278 3.07 -16.44 8.54
CA ASP A 278 2.00 -16.71 7.59
C ASP A 278 2.41 -17.79 6.57
N GLU A 279 3.66 -17.77 6.08
CA GLU A 279 4.19 -18.79 5.17
C GLU A 279 4.27 -20.16 5.85
N VAL A 280 4.78 -20.24 7.07
CA VAL A 280 4.88 -21.49 7.83
C VAL A 280 3.49 -22.03 8.20
N THR A 281 2.55 -21.16 8.57
CA THR A 281 1.15 -21.55 8.80
C THR A 281 0.53 -22.19 7.56
N ALA A 282 0.95 -21.78 6.38
CA ALA A 282 0.50 -22.33 5.10
C ALA A 282 1.20 -23.65 4.72
N LEU A 283 2.24 -24.07 5.44
CA LEU A 283 2.99 -25.31 5.18
C LEU A 283 2.55 -26.50 6.06
N VAL A 284 1.85 -26.24 7.15
CA VAL A 284 1.48 -27.27 8.12
C VAL A 284 -0.03 -27.37 8.31
N GLU A 285 -0.54 -28.55 8.55
CA GLU A 285 -1.93 -28.83 8.92
C GLU A 285 -2.10 -29.02 10.44
N ARG A 286 -1.05 -29.58 11.09
CA ARG A 286 -0.98 -29.81 12.53
C ARG A 286 0.40 -29.39 13.05
N PRO A 287 0.55 -28.13 13.49
CA PRO A 287 1.84 -27.62 13.91
C PRO A 287 2.37 -28.30 15.17
N ASN A 288 3.67 -28.62 15.16
CA ASN A 288 4.43 -29.09 16.29
C ASN A 288 5.79 -28.39 16.32
N VAL A 289 6.03 -27.54 17.30
CA VAL A 289 7.27 -26.76 17.42
C VAL A 289 8.35 -27.58 18.10
N LEU A 290 9.50 -27.71 17.44
CA LEU A 290 10.67 -28.44 17.92
C LEU A 290 11.85 -27.47 18.07
N THR A 291 12.63 -27.66 19.12
CA THR A 291 13.88 -26.93 19.34
C THR A 291 15.03 -27.69 18.72
N CYS A 292 15.81 -27.02 17.88
CA CYS A 292 17.01 -27.54 17.22
C CYS A 292 18.21 -26.63 17.54
N GLN A 293 19.40 -27.11 17.27
CA GLN A 293 20.65 -26.38 17.53
C GLN A 293 21.66 -26.53 16.38
N PHE A 294 22.59 -25.62 16.31
CA PHE A 294 23.76 -25.71 15.45
C PHE A 294 25.03 -25.44 16.23
N GLU A 295 26.19 -25.70 15.64
CA GLU A 295 27.47 -25.56 16.30
C GLU A 295 27.83 -24.10 16.57
N GLU A 296 28.22 -23.75 17.77
CA GLU A 296 28.53 -22.40 18.23
C GLU A 296 29.57 -21.66 17.36
N GLN A 297 30.47 -22.40 16.69
CA GLN A 297 31.47 -21.83 15.80
C GLN A 297 30.87 -20.95 14.67
N PHE A 298 29.62 -21.19 14.27
CA PHE A 298 28.94 -20.40 13.26
C PHE A 298 28.53 -19.02 13.77
N LEU A 299 28.40 -18.81 15.08
CA LEU A 299 28.12 -17.50 15.68
C LEU A 299 29.22 -16.45 15.43
N ALA A 300 30.38 -16.85 14.94
CA ALA A 300 31.42 -15.94 14.47
C ALA A 300 31.03 -15.20 13.16
N VAL A 301 30.06 -15.69 12.41
CA VAL A 301 29.48 -15.04 11.23
C VAL A 301 28.47 -13.98 11.69
N PRO A 302 28.35 -12.83 11.00
CA PRO A 302 27.33 -11.85 11.31
C PRO A 302 25.95 -12.48 11.42
N GLN A 303 25.22 -12.15 12.50
CA GLN A 303 23.94 -12.79 12.79
C GLN A 303 22.92 -12.60 11.67
N GLU A 304 22.95 -11.48 10.96
CA GLU A 304 22.03 -11.17 9.85
C GLU A 304 22.17 -12.19 8.71
N CYS A 305 23.37 -12.71 8.47
CA CYS A 305 23.60 -13.77 7.48
C CYS A 305 22.95 -15.09 7.91
N LEU A 306 23.14 -15.48 9.17
CA LEU A 306 22.61 -16.71 9.72
C LEU A 306 21.07 -16.65 9.83
N ILE A 307 20.56 -15.52 10.30
CA ILE A 307 19.11 -15.25 10.41
C ILE A 307 18.46 -15.35 9.02
N LEU A 308 19.05 -14.69 8.02
CA LEU A 308 18.52 -14.71 6.66
C LEU A 308 18.51 -16.13 6.09
N THR A 309 19.62 -16.86 6.24
CA THR A 309 19.74 -18.27 5.83
C THR A 309 18.66 -19.14 6.45
N MET A 310 18.45 -19.05 7.76
CA MET A 310 17.44 -19.82 8.47
C MET A 310 16.02 -19.45 8.04
N LYS A 311 15.71 -18.18 7.92
CA LYS A 311 14.36 -17.70 7.58
C LYS A 311 14.01 -17.92 6.10
N ALA A 312 14.89 -17.49 5.19
CA ALA A 312 14.59 -17.51 3.76
C ALA A 312 14.60 -18.93 3.18
N ASN A 313 15.62 -19.73 3.53
CA ASN A 313 15.82 -21.02 2.91
C ASN A 313 15.07 -22.14 3.64
N GLN A 314 15.09 -22.14 4.98
CA GLN A 314 14.60 -23.27 5.78
C GLN A 314 13.30 -22.99 6.54
N LYS A 315 12.82 -21.74 6.58
CA LYS A 315 11.59 -21.33 7.29
C LYS A 315 11.68 -21.59 8.81
N TYR A 316 12.87 -21.44 9.38
CA TYR A 316 13.11 -21.57 10.82
C TYR A 316 12.97 -20.25 11.54
N PHE A 317 12.66 -20.32 12.84
CA PHE A 317 12.56 -19.16 13.73
C PHE A 317 13.82 -19.09 14.59
N PRO A 318 14.72 -18.10 14.37
CA PRO A 318 15.90 -17.88 15.18
C PRO A 318 15.52 -17.47 16.60
N LEU A 319 16.37 -17.84 17.58
CA LEU A 319 16.25 -17.40 18.96
C LEU A 319 17.34 -16.40 19.29
N LEU A 320 16.95 -15.28 19.89
CA LEU A 320 17.82 -14.22 20.37
C LEU A 320 17.97 -14.31 21.88
N ASP A 321 19.09 -13.81 22.40
CA ASP A 321 19.29 -13.58 23.83
C ASP A 321 18.72 -12.24 24.29
N THR A 322 18.83 -11.91 25.58
CA THR A 322 18.39 -10.66 26.20
C THR A 322 19.04 -9.40 25.64
N GLN A 323 20.16 -9.54 24.91
CA GLN A 323 20.88 -8.45 24.25
C GLN A 323 20.55 -8.32 22.77
N GLY A 324 19.59 -9.13 22.28
CA GLY A 324 19.21 -9.18 20.86
C GLY A 324 20.25 -9.88 19.97
N LYS A 325 21.16 -10.69 20.56
CA LYS A 325 22.13 -11.47 19.80
C LYS A 325 21.59 -12.86 19.49
N LEU A 326 21.91 -13.34 18.30
CA LEU A 326 21.56 -14.67 17.87
C LEU A 326 22.20 -15.73 18.77
N THR A 327 21.42 -16.68 19.22
CA THR A 327 21.88 -17.89 19.91
C THR A 327 22.12 -19.01 18.90
N ASN A 328 22.76 -20.11 19.33
CA ASN A 328 22.93 -21.27 18.48
C ASN A 328 21.70 -22.21 18.46
N GLN A 329 20.57 -21.73 18.94
CA GLN A 329 19.31 -22.47 18.96
C GLN A 329 18.28 -21.83 18.04
N PHE A 330 17.43 -22.65 17.46
CA PHE A 330 16.36 -22.22 16.57
C PHE A 330 15.13 -23.11 16.70
N LEU A 331 13.98 -22.61 16.30
CA LEU A 331 12.72 -23.33 16.36
C LEU A 331 12.25 -23.73 14.96
N VAL A 332 11.76 -24.94 14.85
CA VAL A 332 11.20 -25.52 13.62
C VAL A 332 9.75 -25.88 13.85
N VAL A 333 8.87 -25.53 12.92
CA VAL A 333 7.48 -25.94 12.95
C VAL A 333 7.33 -27.17 12.08
N SER A 334 7.25 -28.33 12.73
CA SER A 334 7.00 -29.61 12.09
C SER A 334 5.51 -29.80 11.80
N ASN A 335 5.17 -30.52 10.73
CA ASN A 335 3.80 -30.93 10.43
C ASN A 335 3.43 -32.31 11.04
N ILE A 336 4.34 -32.91 11.81
CA ILE A 336 4.12 -34.20 12.49
C ILE A 336 4.55 -34.12 13.96
N SER A 337 3.92 -34.93 14.79
CA SER A 337 4.17 -35.01 16.24
C SER A 337 4.54 -36.44 16.66
N PRO A 338 5.71 -36.95 16.22
CA PRO A 338 6.13 -38.29 16.57
C PRO A 338 6.40 -38.41 18.09
N SER A 339 6.26 -39.61 18.64
CA SER A 339 6.58 -39.89 20.05
C SER A 339 8.06 -39.65 20.37
N ASP A 340 8.95 -39.91 19.41
CA ASP A 340 10.37 -39.53 19.44
C ASP A 340 10.67 -38.60 18.29
N ALA A 341 10.93 -37.33 18.62
CA ALA A 341 11.24 -36.27 17.65
C ALA A 341 12.73 -36.22 17.26
N SER A 342 13.59 -37.04 17.82
CA SER A 342 15.05 -36.99 17.64
C SER A 342 15.48 -37.03 16.16
N ALA A 343 14.82 -37.90 15.38
CA ALA A 343 15.08 -38.00 13.93
C ALA A 343 14.70 -36.73 13.15
N VAL A 344 13.59 -36.05 13.53
CA VAL A 344 13.15 -34.82 12.92
C VAL A 344 14.09 -33.68 13.30
N ILE A 345 14.45 -33.55 14.57
CA ILE A 345 15.41 -32.56 15.09
C ILE A 345 16.75 -32.73 14.37
N GLY A 346 17.37 -33.91 14.46
CA GLY A 346 18.66 -34.19 13.83
C GLY A 346 18.63 -34.05 12.30
N GLY A 347 17.47 -34.28 11.66
CA GLY A 347 17.25 -34.02 10.24
C GLY A 347 17.37 -32.54 9.91
N ASN A 348 16.68 -31.66 10.66
CA ASN A 348 16.73 -30.22 10.48
C ASN A 348 18.10 -29.61 10.79
N GLU A 349 18.77 -30.10 11.85
CA GLU A 349 20.14 -29.69 12.18
C GLU A 349 21.15 -30.07 11.08
N ARG A 350 21.01 -31.26 10.47
CA ARG A 350 21.83 -31.67 9.31
C ARG A 350 21.58 -30.80 8.08
N VAL A 351 20.35 -30.36 7.84
CA VAL A 351 19.99 -29.53 6.67
C VAL A 351 20.50 -28.12 6.82
N VAL A 352 20.47 -27.53 8.01
CA VAL A 352 20.95 -26.15 8.22
C VAL A 352 22.47 -26.05 8.19
N ARG A 353 23.20 -27.04 8.68
CA ARG A 353 24.66 -27.05 8.82
C ARG A 353 25.41 -26.69 7.53
N PRO A 354 25.18 -27.31 6.35
CA PRO A 354 25.85 -26.92 5.11
C PRO A 354 25.62 -25.45 4.76
N ARG A 355 24.42 -24.93 4.97
CA ARG A 355 24.07 -23.54 4.68
C ARG A 355 24.82 -22.56 5.58
N LEU A 356 24.96 -22.87 6.86
CA LEU A 356 25.76 -22.08 7.80
C LEU A 356 27.25 -22.19 7.48
N SER A 357 27.71 -23.35 7.01
CA SER A 357 29.10 -23.57 6.57
C SER A 357 29.41 -22.75 5.31
N ASP A 358 28.49 -22.68 4.35
CA ASP A 358 28.63 -21.82 3.17
C ASP A 358 28.73 -20.33 3.57
N ALA A 359 27.82 -19.88 4.44
CA ALA A 359 27.85 -18.50 4.94
C ALA A 359 29.19 -18.19 5.66
N LYS A 360 29.70 -19.11 6.50
CA LYS A 360 31.00 -18.96 7.14
C LYS A 360 32.13 -18.92 6.13
N PHE A 361 32.10 -19.77 5.13
CA PHE A 361 33.12 -19.81 4.08
C PHE A 361 33.15 -18.47 3.31
N PHE A 362 32.01 -17.95 2.86
CA PHE A 362 31.94 -16.67 2.16
C PHE A 362 32.45 -15.52 3.04
N TYR A 363 32.03 -15.48 4.31
CA TYR A 363 32.49 -14.46 5.25
C TYR A 363 33.99 -14.49 5.44
N ASP A 364 34.59 -15.67 5.62
CA ASP A 364 36.04 -15.83 5.81
C ASP A 364 36.81 -15.52 4.51
N GLN A 365 36.29 -15.82 3.32
CA GLN A 365 36.91 -15.45 2.05
C GLN A 365 36.88 -13.96 1.80
N ASP A 366 35.74 -13.33 2.05
CA ASP A 366 35.54 -11.90 1.83
C ASP A 366 36.49 -11.04 2.68
N ARG A 367 36.78 -11.46 3.91
CA ARG A 367 37.68 -10.78 4.85
C ARG A 367 39.15 -10.84 4.44
N LYS A 368 39.54 -11.63 3.46
CA LYS A 368 40.92 -11.67 2.93
C LYS A 368 41.27 -10.46 2.09
N LYS A 369 40.28 -9.67 1.66
CA LYS A 369 40.44 -8.47 0.85
C LYS A 369 39.69 -7.31 1.49
N THR A 370 40.34 -6.16 1.60
CA THR A 370 39.73 -4.95 2.13
C THR A 370 38.68 -4.37 1.18
N LEU A 371 37.75 -3.58 1.70
CA LEU A 371 36.79 -2.81 0.89
C LEU A 371 37.50 -1.90 -0.10
N GLU A 372 38.56 -1.22 0.33
CA GLU A 372 39.37 -0.33 -0.53
C GLU A 372 39.97 -1.08 -1.74
N SER A 373 40.42 -2.31 -1.56
CA SER A 373 40.96 -3.12 -2.65
C SER A 373 39.94 -3.54 -3.69
N ARG A 374 38.65 -3.43 -3.35
CA ARG A 374 37.52 -3.77 -4.23
C ARG A 374 37.02 -2.58 -5.05
N VAL A 375 37.41 -1.34 -4.70
CA VAL A 375 36.88 -0.12 -5.37
C VAL A 375 37.06 -0.18 -6.88
N ALA A 376 38.24 -0.54 -7.38
CA ALA A 376 38.49 -0.65 -8.82
C ALA A 376 37.60 -1.70 -9.52
N GLY A 377 37.06 -2.68 -8.78
CA GLY A 377 36.15 -3.69 -9.31
C GLY A 377 34.77 -3.15 -9.66
N LEU A 378 34.37 -2.02 -9.08
CA LEU A 378 33.07 -1.39 -9.36
C LEU A 378 32.96 -0.90 -10.82
N ASP A 379 34.07 -0.63 -11.48
CA ASP A 379 34.08 -0.24 -12.91
C ASP A 379 33.62 -1.36 -13.83
N LYS A 380 33.62 -2.60 -13.37
CA LYS A 380 33.16 -3.76 -14.11
C LYS A 380 31.67 -4.09 -13.90
N VAL A 381 31.02 -3.43 -12.95
CA VAL A 381 29.62 -3.66 -12.61
C VAL A 381 28.76 -2.61 -13.30
N VAL A 382 27.89 -3.03 -14.19
CA VAL A 382 26.97 -2.13 -14.89
C VAL A 382 25.92 -1.61 -13.89
N TYR A 383 25.80 -0.28 -13.82
CA TYR A 383 24.71 0.37 -13.08
C TYR A 383 23.49 0.63 -13.98
N HIS A 384 23.72 1.37 -15.05
CA HIS A 384 22.67 1.70 -16.02
C HIS A 384 23.30 1.97 -17.40
N ASN A 385 22.65 1.54 -18.49
CA ASN A 385 23.18 1.64 -19.84
C ASN A 385 23.56 3.08 -20.27
N LYS A 386 22.83 4.11 -19.79
CA LYS A 386 23.11 5.52 -20.07
C LYS A 386 24.00 6.19 -19.00
N LEU A 387 23.96 5.72 -17.78
CA LEU A 387 24.65 6.34 -16.64
C LEU A 387 25.98 5.63 -16.29
N GLY A 388 26.26 4.49 -16.93
CA GLY A 388 27.53 3.78 -16.84
C GLY A 388 27.60 2.74 -15.72
N THR A 389 28.77 2.61 -15.11
CA THR A 389 29.13 1.58 -14.13
C THR A 389 28.86 2.01 -12.68
N GLN A 390 28.95 1.05 -11.75
CA GLN A 390 28.91 1.35 -10.32
C GLN A 390 30.12 2.20 -9.88
N GLY A 391 31.28 2.08 -10.54
CA GLY A 391 32.43 2.94 -10.29
C GLY A 391 32.18 4.40 -10.67
N GLU A 392 31.59 4.64 -11.84
CA GLU A 392 31.15 5.99 -12.25
C GLU A 392 30.07 6.56 -11.32
N ARG A 393 29.13 5.72 -10.89
CA ARG A 393 28.12 6.09 -9.88
C ARG A 393 28.77 6.48 -8.55
N MET A 394 29.69 5.67 -8.06
CA MET A 394 30.44 5.93 -6.82
C MET A 394 31.14 7.29 -6.89
N ALA A 395 31.81 7.60 -8.01
CA ALA A 395 32.47 8.91 -8.19
C ALA A 395 31.47 10.07 -8.11
N ARG A 396 30.27 9.94 -8.70
CA ARG A 396 29.20 10.95 -8.59
C ARG A 396 28.70 11.09 -7.16
N VAL A 397 28.44 9.98 -6.47
CA VAL A 397 28.00 9.99 -5.07
C VAL A 397 29.05 10.64 -4.17
N CYS A 398 30.35 10.38 -4.37
CA CYS A 398 31.44 11.05 -3.65
C CYS A 398 31.43 12.57 -3.84
N ALA A 399 31.28 13.04 -5.09
CA ALA A 399 31.25 14.47 -5.39
C ALA A 399 30.02 15.16 -4.75
N ILE A 400 28.84 14.55 -4.84
CA ILE A 400 27.62 15.05 -4.21
C ILE A 400 27.77 15.06 -2.68
N ALA A 401 28.22 13.95 -2.09
CA ALA A 401 28.42 13.82 -0.65
C ALA A 401 29.41 14.87 -0.10
N ARG A 402 30.51 15.10 -0.81
CA ARG A 402 31.48 16.16 -0.44
C ARG A 402 30.82 17.53 -0.42
N THR A 403 30.04 17.86 -1.46
CA THR A 403 29.38 19.17 -1.58
C THR A 403 28.35 19.38 -0.45
N LEU A 404 27.55 18.37 -0.12
CA LEU A 404 26.58 18.45 0.96
C LEU A 404 27.24 18.52 2.34
N ALA A 405 28.29 17.74 2.55
CA ALA A 405 29.01 17.72 3.82
C ALA A 405 29.67 19.06 4.12
N LEU A 406 30.23 19.75 3.11
CA LEU A 406 30.80 21.09 3.28
C LEU A 406 29.76 22.09 3.81
N GLN A 407 28.51 22.00 3.36
CA GLN A 407 27.41 22.86 3.83
C GLN A 407 26.96 22.52 5.27
N LEU A 408 26.96 21.22 5.63
CA LEU A 408 26.44 20.76 6.91
C LEU A 408 27.45 20.73 8.05
N GLY A 409 28.76 20.51 7.77
CA GLY A 409 29.75 20.32 8.82
C GLY A 409 31.18 20.58 8.39
N GLY A 410 31.38 21.22 7.24
CA GLY A 410 32.69 21.66 6.76
C GLY A 410 33.59 20.51 6.30
N GLU A 411 34.92 20.83 6.18
CA GLU A 411 35.92 19.95 5.54
C GLU A 411 36.14 18.62 6.30
N ALA A 412 35.97 18.61 7.61
CA ALA A 412 36.12 17.38 8.40
C ALA A 412 35.02 16.34 8.06
N LEU A 413 33.75 16.79 7.97
CA LEU A 413 32.64 15.95 7.57
C LEU A 413 32.78 15.54 6.10
N ALA A 414 33.22 16.46 5.23
CA ALA A 414 33.37 16.21 3.80
C ALA A 414 34.36 15.07 3.50
N LYS A 415 35.50 15.05 4.13
CA LYS A 415 36.51 13.97 3.98
C LYS A 415 35.96 12.61 4.41
N ARG A 416 35.24 12.58 5.52
CA ARG A 416 34.65 11.33 6.03
C ARG A 416 33.49 10.84 5.15
N ALA A 417 32.64 11.75 4.70
CA ALA A 417 31.51 11.41 3.80
C ALA A 417 31.98 10.89 2.44
N GLU A 418 33.06 11.52 1.89
CA GLU A 418 33.67 11.08 0.64
C GLU A 418 34.25 9.67 0.77
N LEU A 419 35.01 9.38 1.87
CA LEU A 419 35.56 8.05 2.12
C LEU A 419 34.42 7.01 2.29
N ALA A 420 33.39 7.30 3.09
CA ALA A 420 32.25 6.39 3.27
C ALA A 420 31.53 6.16 1.95
N ALA A 421 31.28 7.19 1.14
CA ALA A 421 30.64 7.08 -0.17
C ALA A 421 31.45 6.21 -1.15
N ARG A 422 32.79 6.36 -1.13
CA ARG A 422 33.71 5.58 -1.96
C ARG A 422 33.63 4.08 -1.65
N LEU A 423 33.48 3.72 -0.38
CA LEU A 423 33.49 2.34 0.07
C LEU A 423 32.05 1.71 0.11
N ALA A 424 31.00 2.53 0.11
CA ALA A 424 29.65 2.11 0.41
C ALA A 424 29.10 1.00 -0.49
N LYS A 425 29.51 0.94 -1.76
CA LYS A 425 29.02 -0.06 -2.74
C LYS A 425 30.02 -1.22 -2.97
N THR A 426 31.15 -1.23 -2.29
CA THR A 426 32.18 -2.24 -2.55
C THR A 426 31.81 -3.64 -2.07
N ASP A 427 30.86 -3.75 -1.13
CA ASP A 427 30.34 -5.03 -0.67
C ASP A 427 29.49 -5.77 -1.74
N LEU A 428 29.03 -5.07 -2.79
CA LEU A 428 28.41 -5.71 -3.96
C LEU A 428 29.35 -6.69 -4.68
N LEU A 429 30.67 -6.58 -4.45
CA LEU A 429 31.70 -7.42 -5.03
C LEU A 429 32.16 -8.56 -4.08
N THR A 430 31.44 -8.77 -3.00
CA THR A 430 31.72 -9.83 -2.04
C THR A 430 30.90 -11.08 -2.37
N ASP A 431 31.42 -12.26 -2.00
CA ASP A 431 30.75 -13.52 -2.21
C ASP A 431 29.44 -13.58 -1.37
N MET A 432 29.49 -13.03 -0.15
CA MET A 432 28.32 -13.00 0.75
C MET A 432 27.16 -12.19 0.16
N VAL A 433 27.41 -10.99 -0.37
CA VAL A 433 26.35 -10.17 -0.99
C VAL A 433 25.94 -10.73 -2.36
N GLY A 434 26.85 -11.40 -3.05
CA GLY A 434 26.52 -12.14 -4.28
C GLY A 434 25.49 -13.25 -4.05
N GLU A 435 25.62 -14.00 -2.94
CA GLU A 435 24.68 -15.05 -2.54
C GLU A 435 23.42 -14.46 -1.87
N PHE A 436 23.60 -13.45 -1.03
CA PHE A 436 22.53 -12.80 -0.24
C PHE A 436 22.46 -11.29 -0.53
N PRO A 437 21.83 -10.88 -1.65
CA PRO A 437 21.74 -9.46 -2.03
C PRO A 437 21.06 -8.55 -1.00
N GLU A 438 20.19 -9.14 -0.13
CA GLU A 438 19.52 -8.41 0.94
C GLU A 438 20.48 -7.90 2.01
N LEU A 439 21.69 -8.45 2.09
CA LEU A 439 22.73 -8.05 3.06
C LEU A 439 23.62 -6.92 2.57
N GLN A 440 23.39 -6.37 1.36
CA GLN A 440 24.09 -5.20 0.87
C GLN A 440 24.00 -4.02 1.85
N GLY A 441 25.11 -3.35 2.10
CA GLY A 441 25.25 -2.32 3.12
C GLY A 441 25.55 -2.89 4.51
N ILE A 442 24.76 -3.87 4.98
CA ILE A 442 25.01 -4.54 6.26
C ILE A 442 26.40 -5.18 6.27
N MET A 443 26.71 -5.97 5.25
CA MET A 443 28.02 -6.60 5.12
C MET A 443 29.13 -5.59 4.92
N GLY A 444 28.87 -4.50 4.17
CA GLY A 444 29.77 -3.37 4.04
C GLY A 444 30.19 -2.81 5.41
N GLY A 445 29.24 -2.66 6.34
CA GLY A 445 29.51 -2.22 7.71
C GLY A 445 30.40 -3.20 8.50
N TYR A 446 30.15 -4.52 8.38
CA TYR A 446 30.97 -5.54 9.03
C TYR A 446 32.39 -5.58 8.47
N TYR A 447 32.55 -5.53 7.15
CA TYR A 447 33.87 -5.52 6.51
C TYR A 447 34.64 -4.22 6.79
N ALA A 448 33.94 -3.07 6.86
CA ALA A 448 34.55 -1.80 7.25
C ALA A 448 35.17 -1.86 8.67
N ARG A 449 34.45 -2.43 9.63
CA ARG A 449 34.96 -2.66 10.99
C ARG A 449 36.17 -3.64 10.98
N HIS A 450 36.08 -4.70 10.17
CA HIS A 450 37.19 -5.65 10.02
C HIS A 450 38.45 -4.99 9.41
N ASP A 451 38.28 -4.07 8.46
CA ASP A 451 39.36 -3.31 7.83
C ASP A 451 39.94 -2.23 8.75
N GLY A 452 39.41 -2.06 9.97
CA GLY A 452 39.90 -1.11 10.97
C GLY A 452 39.35 0.31 10.81
N LEU A 453 38.28 0.51 10.04
CA LEU A 453 37.59 1.79 9.96
C LEU A 453 36.85 2.09 11.27
N ASP A 454 36.73 3.37 11.62
CA ASP A 454 36.01 3.76 12.83
C ASP A 454 34.50 3.46 12.74
N ALA A 455 33.83 3.46 13.90
CA ALA A 455 32.42 3.07 14.01
C ALA A 455 31.50 3.93 13.13
N ASP A 456 31.71 5.26 13.07
CA ASP A 456 30.87 6.17 12.30
C ASP A 456 30.94 5.89 10.79
N LEU A 457 32.17 5.59 10.29
CA LEU A 457 32.36 5.22 8.88
C LEU A 457 31.71 3.89 8.56
N ALA A 458 31.88 2.89 9.42
CA ALA A 458 31.26 1.59 9.24
C ALA A 458 29.72 1.68 9.27
N GLU A 459 29.18 2.47 10.20
CA GLU A 459 27.74 2.75 10.26
C GLU A 459 27.24 3.52 9.04
N ALA A 460 27.99 4.50 8.54
CA ALA A 460 27.62 5.25 7.34
C ALA A 460 27.58 4.35 6.10
N ILE A 461 28.54 3.42 5.96
CA ILE A 461 28.55 2.42 4.90
C ILE A 461 27.32 1.51 4.99
N GLU A 462 26.94 1.07 6.18
CA GLU A 462 25.71 0.29 6.38
C GLU A 462 24.46 1.11 6.09
N ASP A 463 24.40 2.35 6.57
CA ASP A 463 23.20 3.19 6.60
C ASP A 463 22.90 3.93 5.29
N HIS A 464 23.80 3.93 4.30
CA HIS A 464 23.60 4.72 3.08
C HIS A 464 22.37 4.30 2.25
N TYR A 465 21.85 3.10 2.46
CA TYR A 465 20.59 2.67 1.87
C TYR A 465 19.36 3.19 2.63
N LYS A 466 19.52 3.61 3.90
CA LYS A 466 18.38 4.04 4.74
C LYS A 466 17.85 5.42 4.33
N PRO A 467 16.58 5.69 4.52
CA PRO A 467 15.52 4.71 4.75
C PRO A 467 15.24 3.91 3.46
N ARG A 468 15.00 2.60 3.59
CA ARG A 468 14.75 1.68 2.46
C ARG A 468 13.27 1.57 2.10
N PHE A 469 12.39 1.82 3.08
CA PHE A 469 10.93 1.75 2.95
C PHE A 469 10.26 2.73 3.92
N SER A 470 8.94 2.87 3.84
CA SER A 470 8.16 3.67 4.79
C SER A 470 8.28 3.09 6.20
N GLY A 471 8.62 3.94 7.19
CA GLY A 471 8.83 3.51 8.58
C GLY A 471 10.24 2.96 8.89
N ASP A 472 11.13 2.78 7.89
CA ASP A 472 12.52 2.38 8.16
C ASP A 472 13.26 3.45 8.97
N ALA A 473 14.28 3.04 9.73
CA ALA A 473 15.13 3.95 10.48
C ALA A 473 15.90 4.89 9.53
N LEU A 474 16.17 6.10 10.01
CA LEU A 474 17.09 7.03 9.33
C LEU A 474 18.53 6.69 9.65
N PRO A 475 19.51 7.15 8.83
CA PRO A 475 20.94 7.00 9.14
C PRO A 475 21.28 7.52 10.53
N ARG A 476 22.14 6.77 11.25
CA ARG A 476 22.42 6.98 12.68
C ARG A 476 23.25 8.23 12.96
N ASN A 477 24.21 8.53 12.08
CA ASN A 477 25.19 9.60 12.28
C ASN A 477 25.26 10.58 11.09
N PRO A 478 25.87 11.76 11.24
CA PRO A 478 25.92 12.76 10.17
C PRO A 478 26.59 12.29 8.88
N VAL A 479 27.62 11.45 8.96
CA VAL A 479 28.30 10.90 7.77
C VAL A 479 27.31 10.03 6.98
N GLY A 480 26.60 9.14 7.68
CA GLY A 480 25.58 8.29 7.08
C GLY A 480 24.43 9.08 6.44
N VAL A 481 23.97 10.16 7.09
CA VAL A 481 22.94 11.05 6.53
C VAL A 481 23.39 11.66 5.21
N VAL A 482 24.60 12.20 5.16
CA VAL A 482 25.17 12.83 3.94
C VAL A 482 25.28 11.80 2.81
N VAL A 483 25.84 10.62 3.09
CA VAL A 483 26.01 9.57 2.06
C VAL A 483 24.67 9.05 1.57
N ALA A 484 23.72 8.83 2.46
CA ALA A 484 22.36 8.40 2.10
C ALA A 484 21.62 9.44 1.24
N LEU A 485 21.75 10.73 1.57
CA LEU A 485 21.23 11.82 0.73
C LEU A 485 21.89 11.81 -0.65
N ALA A 486 23.23 11.73 -0.70
CA ALA A 486 23.97 11.73 -1.95
C ALA A 486 23.62 10.53 -2.85
N ASP A 487 23.48 9.33 -2.29
CA ASP A 487 23.08 8.11 -3.02
C ASP A 487 21.69 8.24 -3.62
N LYS A 488 20.73 8.79 -2.86
CA LYS A 488 19.35 9.00 -3.32
C LYS A 488 19.24 10.12 -4.35
N LEU A 489 19.98 11.22 -4.16
CA LEU A 489 20.02 12.33 -5.11
C LEU A 489 20.67 11.93 -6.43
N GLU A 490 21.76 11.15 -6.38
CA GLU A 490 22.38 10.61 -7.59
C GLU A 490 21.35 9.82 -8.41
N THR A 491 20.60 8.95 -7.77
CA THR A 491 19.57 8.17 -8.45
C THR A 491 18.45 9.06 -9.02
N LEU A 492 17.93 9.99 -8.21
CA LEU A 492 16.83 10.88 -8.62
C LEU A 492 17.25 11.79 -9.79
N VAL A 493 18.36 12.51 -9.62
CA VAL A 493 18.86 13.45 -10.65
C VAL A 493 19.25 12.72 -11.92
N GLY A 494 19.94 11.58 -11.81
CA GLY A 494 20.35 10.78 -12.94
C GLY A 494 19.16 10.23 -13.74
N MET A 495 18.17 9.62 -13.06
CA MET A 495 17.02 9.03 -13.74
C MET A 495 16.10 10.08 -14.36
N PHE A 496 15.85 11.20 -13.67
CA PHE A 496 15.08 12.31 -14.24
C PHE A 496 15.81 12.92 -15.44
N GLY A 497 17.11 13.12 -15.34
CA GLY A 497 17.94 13.70 -16.39
C GLY A 497 18.04 12.87 -17.66
N ILE A 498 17.87 11.55 -17.59
CA ILE A 498 17.80 10.66 -18.76
C ILE A 498 16.35 10.38 -19.22
N GLY A 499 15.35 11.00 -18.60
CA GLY A 499 13.94 10.87 -18.93
C GLY A 499 13.25 9.61 -18.41
N ASN A 500 13.85 8.87 -17.46
CA ASN A 500 13.25 7.70 -16.83
C ASN A 500 12.38 8.12 -15.64
N LEU A 501 11.14 8.52 -15.93
CA LEU A 501 10.18 8.99 -14.93
C LEU A 501 9.26 7.84 -14.48
N PRO A 502 8.81 7.82 -13.22
CA PRO A 502 7.79 6.88 -12.77
C PRO A 502 6.44 7.19 -13.42
N THR A 503 5.75 6.17 -13.93
CA THR A 503 4.44 6.31 -14.59
C THR A 503 3.42 5.35 -13.99
N GLY A 504 2.25 5.86 -13.54
CA GLY A 504 1.21 5.04 -12.92
C GLY A 504 1.79 4.14 -11.81
N ASP A 505 1.60 2.83 -11.89
CA ASP A 505 2.13 1.86 -10.92
C ASP A 505 3.59 1.43 -11.21
N LYS A 506 4.17 1.87 -12.33
CA LYS A 506 5.53 1.48 -12.73
C LYS A 506 6.57 2.44 -12.17
N ASP A 507 7.44 1.92 -11.33
CA ASP A 507 8.59 2.63 -10.74
C ASP A 507 9.77 1.66 -10.58
N PRO A 508 10.41 1.23 -11.68
CA PRO A 508 11.45 0.19 -11.65
C PRO A 508 12.71 0.61 -10.87
N PHE A 509 12.95 1.92 -10.74
CA PHE A 509 14.10 2.47 -10.01
C PHE A 509 13.73 2.97 -8.60
N ALA A 510 12.50 2.72 -8.15
CA ALA A 510 12.00 3.11 -6.83
C ALA A 510 12.15 4.62 -6.52
N LEU A 511 11.97 5.48 -7.54
CA LEU A 511 12.18 6.93 -7.42
C LEU A 511 11.26 7.57 -6.37
N ARG A 512 10.01 7.05 -6.23
CA ARG A 512 9.09 7.50 -5.17
C ARG A 512 9.65 7.24 -3.79
N ARG A 513 10.27 6.06 -3.56
CA ARG A 513 10.92 5.73 -2.28
C ARG A 513 12.16 6.57 -2.03
N HIS A 514 12.97 6.82 -3.07
CA HIS A 514 14.13 7.70 -2.96
C HIS A 514 13.71 9.13 -2.59
N ALA A 515 12.69 9.70 -3.23
CA ALA A 515 12.17 11.02 -2.91
C ALA A 515 11.63 11.11 -1.47
N LEU A 516 10.83 10.12 -1.04
CA LEU A 516 10.37 10.05 0.36
C LEU A 516 11.52 9.90 1.35
N GLY A 517 12.57 9.16 0.99
CA GLY A 517 13.77 9.05 1.81
C GLY A 517 14.51 10.40 1.98
N VAL A 518 14.65 11.17 0.90
CA VAL A 518 15.20 12.53 0.95
C VAL A 518 14.33 13.44 1.82
N ILE A 519 13.00 13.44 1.59
CA ILE A 519 12.04 14.23 2.38
C ILE A 519 12.16 13.91 3.87
N ARG A 520 12.15 12.62 4.25
CA ARG A 520 12.23 12.21 5.65
C ARG A 520 13.54 12.68 6.30
N MET A 521 14.68 12.54 5.63
CA MET A 521 15.96 13.02 6.16
C MET A 521 15.96 14.54 6.34
N LEU A 522 15.45 15.31 5.36
CA LEU A 522 15.39 16.76 5.46
C LEU A 522 14.45 17.23 6.59
N VAL A 523 13.31 16.57 6.75
CA VAL A 523 12.28 16.93 7.73
C VAL A 523 12.63 16.44 9.14
N GLU A 524 12.87 15.12 9.30
CA GLU A 524 13.03 14.50 10.63
C GLU A 524 14.39 14.81 11.28
N LYS A 525 15.41 15.13 10.47
CA LYS A 525 16.72 15.59 10.96
C LYS A 525 16.86 17.11 10.99
N ASP A 526 15.83 17.84 10.57
CA ASP A 526 15.79 19.32 10.46
C ASP A 526 17.05 19.90 9.78
N LEU A 527 17.39 19.35 8.62
CA LEU A 527 18.62 19.71 7.92
C LEU A 527 18.49 21.10 7.29
N ALA A 528 19.50 21.95 7.52
CA ALA A 528 19.55 23.30 6.97
C ALA A 528 19.98 23.30 5.49
N LEU A 529 19.23 22.57 4.65
CA LEU A 529 19.47 22.44 3.22
C LEU A 529 18.22 22.86 2.43
N ASP A 530 18.41 23.70 1.43
CA ASP A 530 17.37 24.13 0.51
C ASP A 530 17.20 23.10 -0.61
N LEU A 531 15.96 22.69 -0.90
CA LEU A 531 15.67 21.62 -1.88
C LEU A 531 16.23 21.95 -3.29
N ASN A 532 16.02 23.17 -3.78
CA ASN A 532 16.52 23.58 -5.09
C ASN A 532 18.06 23.58 -5.13
N ALA A 533 18.70 24.09 -4.08
CA ALA A 533 20.17 24.09 -3.96
C ALA A 533 20.72 22.68 -3.88
N LEU A 534 20.01 21.79 -3.17
CA LEU A 534 20.36 20.37 -3.02
C LEU A 534 20.36 19.64 -4.37
N VAL A 535 19.28 19.83 -5.16
CA VAL A 535 19.17 19.23 -6.50
C VAL A 535 20.21 19.84 -7.45
N ALA A 536 20.38 21.16 -7.44
CA ALA A 536 21.35 21.87 -8.29
C ALA A 536 22.80 21.46 -7.98
N ALA A 537 23.14 21.14 -6.72
CA ALA A 537 24.47 20.68 -6.31
C ALA A 537 24.80 19.29 -6.86
N ALA A 538 23.80 18.47 -7.18
CA ALA A 538 24.00 17.13 -7.70
C ALA A 538 24.18 17.07 -9.23
N VAL A 539 23.61 18.01 -9.98
CA VAL A 539 23.63 18.02 -11.47
C VAL A 539 25.07 18.01 -12.03
N PRO A 540 26.03 18.81 -11.55
CA PRO A 540 27.37 18.86 -12.13
C PRO A 540 28.14 17.54 -12.07
N ALA A 541 27.79 16.64 -11.13
CA ALA A 541 28.44 15.33 -11.00
C ALA A 541 28.24 14.42 -12.23
N PHE A 542 27.23 14.69 -13.06
CA PHE A 542 26.90 13.89 -14.23
C PHE A 542 27.56 14.37 -15.53
N GLY A 543 28.15 15.58 -15.55
CA GLY A 543 28.67 16.17 -16.80
C GLY A 543 27.58 16.22 -17.88
N ASP A 544 27.93 15.75 -19.08
CA ASP A 544 27.05 15.78 -20.26
C ASP A 544 26.10 14.56 -20.37
N LYS A 545 26.09 13.66 -19.38
CA LYS A 545 25.31 12.41 -19.44
C LYS A 545 23.81 12.60 -19.27
N ILE A 546 23.39 13.74 -18.74
CA ILE A 546 21.99 14.04 -18.43
C ILE A 546 21.60 15.43 -18.95
N SER A 547 20.31 15.63 -19.17
CA SER A 547 19.71 16.98 -19.31
C SER A 547 19.28 17.50 -17.95
N ASP A 548 19.20 18.82 -17.81
CA ASP A 548 18.75 19.43 -16.57
C ASP A 548 17.22 19.23 -16.42
N ALA A 549 16.85 18.41 -15.45
CA ALA A 549 15.47 18.12 -15.08
C ALA A 549 15.15 18.60 -13.64
N SER A 550 15.93 19.53 -13.11
CA SER A 550 15.84 19.99 -11.72
C SER A 550 14.44 20.47 -11.34
N SER A 551 13.79 21.26 -12.21
CA SER A 551 12.43 21.74 -11.95
C SER A 551 11.42 20.58 -11.82
N ALA A 552 11.43 19.64 -12.78
CA ALA A 552 10.53 18.49 -12.75
C ALA A 552 10.79 17.57 -11.54
N LEU A 553 12.04 17.42 -11.15
CA LEU A 553 12.39 16.66 -9.94
C LEU A 553 11.91 17.36 -8.66
N CYS A 554 12.07 18.68 -8.54
CA CYS A 554 11.55 19.43 -7.41
C CYS A 554 10.02 19.33 -7.32
N ASP A 555 9.30 19.45 -8.45
CA ASP A 555 7.86 19.27 -8.50
C ASP A 555 7.46 17.87 -8.01
N PHE A 556 8.15 16.85 -8.48
CA PHE A 556 7.94 15.48 -8.03
C PHE A 556 8.17 15.29 -6.52
N VAL A 557 9.19 15.92 -5.95
CA VAL A 557 9.44 15.87 -4.50
C VAL A 557 8.31 16.54 -3.72
N TYR A 558 7.82 17.72 -4.17
CA TYR A 558 6.67 18.37 -3.52
C TYR A 558 5.39 17.54 -3.63
N ASP A 559 5.13 16.88 -4.75
CA ASP A 559 4.00 15.97 -4.91
C ASP A 559 4.06 14.80 -3.93
N ARG A 560 5.25 14.22 -3.74
CA ARG A 560 5.45 13.14 -2.76
C ARG A 560 5.30 13.62 -1.32
N LEU A 561 5.81 14.82 -1.03
CA LEU A 561 5.64 15.46 0.28
C LEU A 561 4.15 15.69 0.56
N ALA A 562 3.39 16.24 -0.40
CA ALA A 562 1.96 16.44 -0.24
C ALA A 562 1.20 15.15 0.05
N GLY A 563 1.52 14.06 -0.66
CA GLY A 563 0.94 12.73 -0.40
C GLY A 563 1.24 12.24 1.01
N SER A 564 2.50 12.31 1.43
CA SER A 564 2.94 11.89 2.77
C SER A 564 2.29 12.67 3.89
N LEU A 565 2.12 14.00 3.72
CA LEU A 565 1.47 14.84 4.73
C LEU A 565 -0.03 14.52 4.88
N ARG A 566 -0.73 14.23 3.76
CA ARG A 566 -2.13 13.78 3.80
C ARG A 566 -2.29 12.43 4.50
N GLU A 567 -1.37 11.50 4.26
CA GLU A 567 -1.33 10.21 4.99
C GLU A 567 -1.10 10.39 6.49
N GLN A 568 -0.40 11.44 6.91
CA GLN A 568 -0.20 11.83 8.31
C GLN A 568 -1.43 12.54 8.94
N GLY A 569 -2.53 12.72 8.17
CA GLY A 569 -3.78 13.27 8.66
C GLY A 569 -3.92 14.80 8.55
N TYR A 570 -3.10 15.45 7.72
CA TYR A 570 -3.33 16.84 7.34
C TYR A 570 -4.39 16.94 6.24
N SER A 571 -5.26 17.94 6.32
CA SER A 571 -6.25 18.19 5.28
C SER A 571 -5.62 18.67 3.96
N ALA A 572 -6.31 18.45 2.84
CA ALA A 572 -5.83 18.93 1.55
C ALA A 572 -5.61 20.46 1.52
N LEU A 573 -6.49 21.22 2.17
CA LEU A 573 -6.39 22.68 2.25
C LEU A 573 -5.17 23.15 3.05
N GLU A 574 -4.88 22.52 4.20
CA GLU A 574 -3.69 22.82 5.00
C GLU A 574 -2.40 22.56 4.20
N VAL A 575 -2.33 21.38 3.56
CA VAL A 575 -1.16 20.99 2.77
C VAL A 575 -0.97 21.92 1.57
N ASP A 576 -2.03 22.20 0.82
CA ASP A 576 -1.98 23.04 -0.37
C ASP A 576 -1.62 24.49 -0.01
N ALA A 577 -2.10 25.02 1.14
CA ALA A 577 -1.76 26.35 1.60
C ALA A 577 -0.26 26.52 1.90
N VAL A 578 0.35 25.54 2.57
CA VAL A 578 1.77 25.58 2.91
C VAL A 578 2.65 25.33 1.68
N LEU A 579 2.34 24.29 0.89
CA LEU A 579 3.18 23.90 -0.24
C LEU A 579 3.04 24.84 -1.45
N ALA A 580 2.00 25.66 -1.53
CA ALA A 580 1.90 26.70 -2.56
C ALA A 580 3.07 27.70 -2.52
N LEU A 581 3.61 27.95 -1.34
CA LEU A 581 4.78 28.83 -1.17
C LEU A 581 6.10 28.15 -1.55
N ARG A 582 6.09 26.85 -1.83
CA ARG A 582 7.29 26.03 -2.14
C ARG A 582 8.43 26.25 -1.13
N PRO A 583 8.20 25.97 0.18
CA PRO A 583 9.21 26.18 1.20
C PRO A 583 10.46 25.37 0.88
N GLN A 584 11.60 26.05 0.73
CA GLN A 584 12.85 25.41 0.31
C GLN A 584 13.43 24.52 1.41
N ARG A 585 13.32 24.93 2.67
CA ARG A 585 13.70 24.14 3.84
C ARG A 585 12.55 23.25 4.26
N LEU A 586 12.59 21.98 3.85
CA LEU A 586 11.50 21.05 4.14
C LEU A 586 11.32 20.76 5.64
N GLY A 587 12.36 20.93 6.46
CA GLY A 587 12.29 20.84 7.93
C GLY A 587 11.31 21.84 8.56
N GLU A 588 11.01 22.96 7.89
CA GLU A 588 10.03 23.95 8.36
C GLU A 588 8.59 23.55 8.11
N VAL A 589 8.32 22.65 7.18
CA VAL A 589 6.96 22.31 6.72
C VAL A 589 6.06 21.83 7.85
N PRO A 590 6.48 20.93 8.76
CA PRO A 590 5.64 20.51 9.89
C PRO A 590 5.26 21.67 10.83
N ARG A 591 6.20 22.60 11.08
CA ARG A 591 5.96 23.77 11.93
C ARG A 591 4.98 24.75 11.28
N ARG A 592 5.10 24.97 9.95
CA ARG A 592 4.16 25.77 9.17
C ARG A 592 2.76 25.18 9.16
N LEU A 593 2.63 23.86 8.98
CA LEU A 593 1.35 23.15 9.04
C LEU A 593 0.71 23.21 10.42
N ALA A 594 1.49 23.04 11.48
CA ALA A 594 0.98 23.21 12.86
C ALA A 594 0.45 24.62 13.09
N ALA A 595 1.15 25.66 12.59
CA ALA A 595 0.72 27.04 12.68
C ALA A 595 -0.58 27.30 11.89
N VAL A 596 -0.70 26.75 10.68
CA VAL A 596 -1.92 26.84 9.87
C VAL A 596 -3.10 26.18 10.59
N ARG A 597 -2.88 25.03 11.23
CA ARG A 597 -3.91 24.34 12.02
C ARG A 597 -4.39 25.15 13.21
N VAL A 598 -3.48 25.80 13.92
CA VAL A 598 -3.83 26.75 15.01
C VAL A 598 -4.61 27.93 14.44
N PHE A 599 -4.17 28.52 13.32
CA PHE A 599 -4.82 29.64 12.67
C PHE A 599 -6.25 29.31 12.24
N THR A 600 -6.47 28.15 11.60
CA THR A 600 -7.81 27.73 11.11
C THR A 600 -8.83 27.56 12.23
N ALA A 601 -8.39 27.36 13.48
CA ALA A 601 -9.24 27.28 14.65
C ALA A 601 -9.68 28.66 15.19
N LEU A 602 -9.10 29.77 14.69
CA LEU A 602 -9.47 31.13 15.10
C LEU A 602 -10.79 31.57 14.45
N ALA A 603 -11.58 32.35 15.16
CA ALA A 603 -12.83 32.91 14.65
C ALA A 603 -12.61 33.86 13.44
N GLU A 604 -11.44 34.47 13.35
CA GLU A 604 -11.02 35.40 12.31
C GLU A 604 -10.60 34.71 11.01
N ALA A 605 -10.19 33.45 11.05
CA ALA A 605 -9.57 32.74 9.95
C ALA A 605 -10.42 32.66 8.66
N PRO A 606 -11.74 32.33 8.70
CA PRO A 606 -12.54 32.25 7.48
C PRO A 606 -12.65 33.61 6.76
N ALA A 607 -12.83 34.68 7.52
CA ALA A 607 -12.95 36.04 6.93
C ALA A 607 -11.63 36.49 6.30
N LEU A 608 -10.50 36.29 7.00
CA LEU A 608 -9.18 36.63 6.48
C LEU A 608 -8.78 35.80 5.27
N ALA A 609 -9.10 34.49 5.25
CA ALA A 609 -8.84 33.65 4.10
C ALA A 609 -9.64 34.11 2.86
N ALA A 610 -10.92 34.47 3.04
CA ALA A 610 -11.77 34.99 1.98
C ALA A 610 -11.26 36.36 1.50
N ALA A 611 -10.87 37.25 2.41
CA ALA A 611 -10.29 38.57 2.07
C ALA A 611 -8.97 38.38 1.30
N ASN A 612 -8.08 37.49 1.75
CA ASN A 612 -6.82 37.19 1.07
C ASN A 612 -7.04 36.67 -0.36
N LYS A 613 -8.03 35.78 -0.56
CA LYS A 613 -8.45 35.29 -1.89
C LYS A 613 -8.95 36.42 -2.79
N ARG A 614 -9.75 37.33 -2.22
CA ARG A 614 -10.23 38.53 -2.93
C ARG A 614 -9.08 39.45 -3.33
N ILE A 615 -8.16 39.72 -2.42
CA ILE A 615 -6.95 40.53 -2.68
C ILE A 615 -6.13 39.89 -3.81
N GLY A 616 -5.82 38.61 -3.72
CA GLY A 616 -5.07 37.88 -4.76
C GLY A 616 -5.72 38.02 -6.15
N ASN A 617 -7.06 37.91 -6.23
CA ASN A 617 -7.80 38.05 -7.48
C ASN A 617 -7.75 39.50 -8.01
N ILE A 618 -7.82 40.52 -7.15
CA ILE A 618 -7.70 41.92 -7.53
C ILE A 618 -6.31 42.19 -8.08
N LEU A 619 -5.27 41.81 -7.36
CA LEU A 619 -3.87 41.98 -7.77
C LEU A 619 -3.57 41.29 -9.09
N LYS A 620 -4.02 40.03 -9.27
CA LYS A 620 -3.83 39.26 -10.52
C LYS A 620 -4.47 39.97 -11.74
N LYS A 621 -5.63 40.60 -11.56
CA LYS A 621 -6.27 41.37 -12.63
C LYS A 621 -5.53 42.71 -12.92
N ALA A 622 -5.00 43.35 -11.89
CA ALA A 622 -4.24 44.58 -12.03
C ALA A 622 -2.89 44.36 -12.71
N ASP A 623 -2.15 43.31 -12.35
CA ASP A 623 -0.83 42.99 -12.92
C ASP A 623 -0.88 42.69 -14.44
N THR A 624 -2.05 42.40 -15.02
CA THR A 624 -2.23 42.27 -16.48
C THR A 624 -2.18 43.58 -17.22
N THR A 625 -2.37 44.69 -16.53
CA THR A 625 -2.43 46.06 -17.13
C THR A 625 -1.22 46.91 -16.77
N ALA A 626 -0.67 46.79 -15.58
CA ALA A 626 0.56 47.45 -15.13
C ALA A 626 1.11 46.75 -13.89
N ALA A 627 2.44 46.61 -13.74
CA ALA A 627 3.04 46.09 -12.53
C ALA A 627 2.64 46.93 -11.31
N VAL A 628 2.11 46.25 -10.28
CA VAL A 628 1.74 46.91 -9.02
C VAL A 628 2.90 46.75 -8.03
N ASP A 629 3.43 47.85 -7.56
CA ASP A 629 4.49 47.83 -6.51
C ASP A 629 3.87 47.76 -5.10
N ALA A 630 4.56 47.10 -4.17
CA ALA A 630 4.20 47.06 -2.76
C ALA A 630 4.64 48.36 -2.06
N HIS A 631 4.11 49.50 -2.52
CA HIS A 631 4.43 50.84 -2.02
C HIS A 631 3.15 51.56 -1.67
N VAL A 632 3.16 52.30 -0.57
CA VAL A 632 2.03 53.10 -0.09
C VAL A 632 2.52 54.51 0.23
N SER A 633 1.90 55.50 -0.41
CA SER A 633 2.07 56.92 -0.07
C SER A 633 1.00 57.35 0.93
N GLU A 634 1.41 57.79 2.12
CA GLU A 634 0.49 58.24 3.16
C GLU A 634 -0.34 59.47 2.69
N LEU A 635 0.24 60.33 1.83
CA LEU A 635 -0.41 61.51 1.29
C LEU A 635 -1.62 61.15 0.40
N LEU A 636 -1.68 59.93 -0.12
CA LEU A 636 -2.74 59.44 -1.00
C LEU A 636 -3.78 58.59 -0.26
N LEU A 637 -3.67 58.44 1.06
CA LEU A 637 -4.68 57.81 1.88
C LEU A 637 -5.80 58.80 2.21
N GLN A 638 -6.93 58.67 1.54
CA GLN A 638 -8.07 59.62 1.65
C GLN A 638 -9.12 59.10 2.65
N GLU A 639 -9.55 57.90 2.49
CA GLU A 639 -10.62 57.31 3.31
C GLU A 639 -10.11 56.90 4.69
N ASP A 640 -10.96 57.05 5.71
CA ASP A 640 -10.57 56.67 7.09
C ASP A 640 -10.25 55.16 7.22
N ALA A 641 -10.93 54.32 6.45
CA ALA A 641 -10.64 52.86 6.44
C ALA A 641 -9.28 52.52 5.80
N GLU A 642 -8.81 53.31 4.80
CA GLU A 642 -7.45 53.17 4.24
C GLU A 642 -6.39 53.51 5.27
N LYS A 643 -6.59 54.65 5.97
CA LYS A 643 -5.68 55.11 7.03
C LYS A 643 -5.62 54.10 8.18
N ALA A 644 -6.79 53.59 8.61
CA ALA A 644 -6.88 52.61 9.67
C ALA A 644 -6.19 51.31 9.31
N LEU A 645 -6.39 50.79 8.09
CA LEU A 645 -5.71 49.58 7.63
C LEU A 645 -4.19 49.78 7.54
N TYR A 646 -3.75 50.91 6.97
CA TYR A 646 -2.32 51.22 6.88
C TYR A 646 -1.67 51.31 8.25
N ALA A 647 -2.28 52.07 9.20
CA ALA A 647 -1.79 52.19 10.56
C ALA A 647 -1.72 50.83 11.30
N ALA A 648 -2.75 49.99 11.15
CA ALA A 648 -2.76 48.66 11.70
C ALA A 648 -1.62 47.78 11.13
N MET A 649 -1.38 47.86 9.83
CA MET A 649 -0.28 47.15 9.19
C MET A 649 1.10 47.62 9.67
N GLN A 650 1.31 48.91 9.91
CA GLN A 650 2.56 49.46 10.42
C GLN A 650 2.88 48.98 11.85
N ASP A 651 1.88 48.68 12.67
CA ASP A 651 2.06 48.10 13.99
C ASP A 651 2.21 46.56 13.94
N ILE A 652 1.35 45.86 13.20
CA ILE A 652 1.21 44.40 13.24
C ILE A 652 2.28 43.69 12.39
N ALA A 653 2.59 44.19 11.17
CA ALA A 653 3.48 43.51 10.26
C ALA A 653 4.93 43.36 10.79
N PRO A 654 5.55 44.39 11.43
CA PRO A 654 6.89 44.20 12.02
C PRO A 654 6.91 43.21 13.16
N ARG A 655 5.84 43.14 13.98
CA ARG A 655 5.74 42.18 15.09
C ARG A 655 5.61 40.74 14.58
N ALA A 656 4.76 40.56 13.55
CA ALA A 656 4.62 39.26 12.90
C ALA A 656 5.94 38.84 12.23
N GLN A 657 6.66 39.79 11.58
CA GLN A 657 7.96 39.50 10.98
C GLN A 657 9.00 39.06 12.02
N ALA A 658 9.10 39.72 13.15
CA ALA A 658 10.00 39.32 14.23
C ALA A 658 9.71 37.92 14.75
N GLN A 659 8.42 37.52 14.81
CA GLN A 659 8.02 36.16 15.19
C GLN A 659 8.38 35.12 14.12
N LEU A 660 8.23 35.48 12.85
CA LEU A 660 8.66 34.65 11.71
C LEU A 660 10.19 34.41 11.73
N ASP A 661 10.94 35.47 11.96
CA ASP A 661 12.43 35.39 12.02
C ASP A 661 12.87 34.54 13.21
N ALA A 662 12.08 34.53 14.29
CA ALA A 662 12.27 33.63 15.44
C ALA A 662 11.79 32.18 15.18
N GLY A 663 11.14 31.90 14.04
CA GLY A 663 10.58 30.59 13.71
C GLY A 663 9.25 30.27 14.39
N ASP A 664 8.61 31.26 15.03
CA ASP A 664 7.31 31.13 15.70
C ASP A 664 6.18 31.45 14.71
N TYR A 665 5.92 30.53 13.80
CA TYR A 665 4.91 30.67 12.75
C TYR A 665 3.48 30.78 13.31
N ALA A 666 3.21 30.15 14.44
CA ALA A 666 1.90 30.18 15.07
C ALA A 666 1.60 31.57 15.66
N ALA A 667 2.53 32.15 16.42
CA ALA A 667 2.40 33.50 16.96
C ALA A 667 2.29 34.54 15.82
N ALA A 668 3.04 34.38 14.74
CA ALA A 668 2.99 35.27 13.59
C ALA A 668 1.59 35.29 12.96
N LEU A 669 0.98 34.13 12.70
CA LEU A 669 -0.39 34.04 12.16
C LEU A 669 -1.44 34.58 13.12
N GLN A 670 -1.30 34.34 14.42
CA GLN A 670 -2.18 34.91 15.46
C GLN A 670 -2.09 36.45 15.50
N THR A 671 -0.87 36.99 15.41
CA THR A 671 -0.65 38.46 15.35
C THR A 671 -1.30 39.05 14.10
N LEU A 672 -1.16 38.41 12.95
CA LEU A 672 -1.80 38.84 11.70
C LEU A 672 -3.33 38.73 11.74
N ALA A 673 -3.90 37.86 12.57
CA ALA A 673 -5.35 37.72 12.72
C ALA A 673 -6.03 39.00 13.23
N ALA A 674 -5.30 39.87 13.95
CA ALA A 674 -5.79 41.18 14.37
C ALA A 674 -6.11 42.16 13.19
N LEU A 675 -5.61 41.86 11.99
CA LEU A 675 -5.91 42.66 10.79
C LEU A 675 -7.34 42.46 10.25
N ARG A 676 -8.11 41.47 10.77
CA ARG A 676 -9.46 41.18 10.28
C ARG A 676 -10.35 42.43 10.23
N ALA A 677 -10.55 43.13 11.35
CA ALA A 677 -11.47 44.25 11.42
C ALA A 677 -11.05 45.42 10.49
N PRO A 678 -9.77 45.84 10.43
CA PRO A 678 -9.34 46.86 9.45
C PRO A 678 -9.51 46.41 8.00
N VAL A 679 -9.31 45.13 7.69
CA VAL A 679 -9.48 44.58 6.31
C VAL A 679 -10.96 44.56 5.91
N ASP A 680 -11.85 44.14 6.79
CA ASP A 680 -13.30 44.15 6.55
C ASP A 680 -13.77 45.58 6.31
N ALA A 681 -13.41 46.55 7.19
CA ALA A 681 -13.73 47.95 7.04
C ALA A 681 -13.21 48.57 5.74
N PHE A 682 -12.01 48.20 5.31
CA PHE A 682 -11.45 48.64 4.03
C PHE A 682 -12.30 48.16 2.84
N PHE A 683 -12.70 46.93 2.80
CA PHE A 683 -13.51 46.38 1.70
C PHE A 683 -14.96 46.88 1.69
N ASP A 684 -15.47 47.28 2.84
CA ASP A 684 -16.81 47.85 2.97
C ASP A 684 -16.85 49.34 2.59
N GLY A 685 -15.78 50.11 2.88
CA GLY A 685 -15.74 51.55 2.72
C GLY A 685 -14.94 52.08 1.53
N VAL A 686 -14.06 51.27 0.92
CA VAL A 686 -13.09 51.76 -0.08
C VAL A 686 -13.32 51.19 -1.47
N MET A 687 -13.49 52.06 -2.47
CA MET A 687 -13.54 51.66 -3.88
C MET A 687 -12.11 51.47 -4.42
N VAL A 688 -11.63 50.22 -4.46
CA VAL A 688 -10.24 49.89 -4.90
C VAL A 688 -9.94 50.43 -6.31
N ASN A 689 -10.88 50.24 -7.26
CA ASN A 689 -10.75 50.71 -8.63
C ASN A 689 -11.22 52.18 -8.76
N ALA A 690 -10.55 53.09 -8.07
CA ALA A 690 -10.79 54.52 -8.19
C ALA A 690 -10.52 55.00 -9.63
N GLU A 691 -11.23 56.06 -10.06
CA GLU A 691 -11.02 56.68 -11.37
C GLU A 691 -9.64 57.36 -11.47
N ALA A 692 -9.21 58.03 -10.40
CA ALA A 692 -7.89 58.63 -10.29
C ALA A 692 -6.81 57.52 -10.22
N LEU A 693 -5.85 57.54 -11.12
CA LEU A 693 -4.83 56.51 -11.29
C LEU A 693 -3.92 56.37 -10.08
N ASP A 694 -3.52 57.51 -9.51
CA ASP A 694 -2.65 57.58 -8.34
C ASP A 694 -3.31 56.98 -7.10
N LEU A 695 -4.59 57.27 -6.85
CA LEU A 695 -5.35 56.64 -5.76
C LEU A 695 -5.52 55.14 -5.98
N ARG A 696 -5.84 54.73 -7.22
CA ARG A 696 -5.97 53.32 -7.56
C ARG A 696 -4.67 52.56 -7.33
N LEU A 697 -3.53 53.09 -7.79
CA LEU A 697 -2.22 52.48 -7.60
C LEU A 697 -1.84 52.42 -6.11
N ASN A 698 -2.12 53.47 -5.33
CA ASN A 698 -1.87 53.48 -3.90
C ASN A 698 -2.70 52.42 -3.14
N ARG A 699 -3.99 52.26 -3.51
CA ARG A 699 -4.88 51.22 -2.94
C ARG A 699 -4.41 49.82 -3.30
N LEU A 700 -4.00 49.59 -4.54
CA LEU A 700 -3.41 48.32 -4.97
C LEU A 700 -2.08 48.04 -4.28
N GLY A 701 -1.23 49.07 -4.06
CA GLY A 701 0.02 48.96 -3.31
C GLY A 701 -0.23 48.55 -1.85
N LEU A 702 -1.24 49.15 -1.20
CA LEU A 702 -1.64 48.78 0.16
C LEU A 702 -2.10 47.30 0.24
N LEU A 703 -2.95 46.87 -0.69
CA LEU A 703 -3.39 45.48 -0.76
C LEU A 703 -2.25 44.53 -1.06
N LYS A 704 -1.29 44.88 -1.91
CA LYS A 704 -0.12 44.07 -2.20
C LYS A 704 0.79 43.90 -0.98
N THR A 705 1.03 44.97 -0.24
CA THR A 705 1.78 44.95 1.02
C THR A 705 1.10 44.02 2.04
N LEU A 706 -0.22 44.16 2.20
CA LEU A 706 -1.02 43.28 3.06
C LEU A 706 -0.91 41.79 2.63
N HIS A 707 -1.08 41.54 1.32
CA HIS A 707 -1.01 40.18 0.77
C HIS A 707 0.34 39.54 1.02
N LEU A 708 1.44 40.25 0.85
CA LEU A 708 2.78 39.79 1.12
C LEU A 708 2.97 39.47 2.61
N ALA A 709 2.49 40.35 3.50
CA ALA A 709 2.58 40.09 4.96
C ALA A 709 1.79 38.87 5.40
N MET A 710 0.58 38.66 4.85
CA MET A 710 -0.30 37.56 5.23
C MET A 710 0.16 36.19 4.70
N ASN A 711 0.93 36.14 3.62
CA ASN A 711 1.27 34.86 2.94
C ASN A 711 2.72 34.43 3.16
N GLN A 712 3.35 34.76 4.27
CA GLN A 712 4.73 34.35 4.56
C GLN A 712 4.82 32.93 5.16
N VAL A 713 3.82 32.50 5.92
CA VAL A 713 3.75 31.14 6.51
C VAL A 713 3.09 30.16 5.55
N ALA A 714 1.99 30.57 4.96
CA ALA A 714 1.16 29.78 4.04
C ALA A 714 0.36 30.71 3.13
N ASP A 715 -0.05 30.25 1.97
CA ASP A 715 -1.02 30.95 1.12
C ASP A 715 -2.42 30.83 1.74
N LEU A 716 -2.78 31.79 2.57
CA LEU A 716 -4.05 31.79 3.29
C LEU A 716 -5.27 31.78 2.37
N SER A 717 -5.14 32.21 1.10
CA SER A 717 -6.24 32.20 0.15
C SER A 717 -6.75 30.78 -0.16
N ARG A 718 -5.91 29.78 0.02
CA ARG A 718 -6.24 28.36 -0.20
C ARG A 718 -7.00 27.72 0.97
N LEU A 719 -7.09 28.43 2.09
CA LEU A 719 -7.91 28.02 3.24
C LEU A 719 -9.37 28.51 3.11
N ALA A 720 -9.66 29.37 2.13
CA ALA A 720 -11.02 29.79 1.86
C ALA A 720 -11.78 28.69 1.11
N ALA A 721 -12.89 28.21 1.72
CA ALA A 721 -13.77 27.17 1.19
C ALA A 721 -14.38 27.55 -0.17
#